data_33881882381c6865a61a8ef5472e314f
#
_entry.id   33881882381c6865a61a8ef5472e314f
#
_cell.length_a   1.000
_cell.length_b   1.000
_cell.length_c   1.000
_cell.angle_alpha   90.00
_cell.angle_beta   90.00
_cell.angle_gamma   90.00
#
_symmetry.space_group_name_H-M   'P 1'
#
loop_
_entity.id
_entity.type
_entity.pdbx_description
1 polymer ?
#
loop_
_entity_poly.entity_id
_entity_poly.type
_entity_poly.pdbx_seq_one_letter_code
_entity_poly.pdbx_strand_id
1 'polypeptide(L)'
;MPTQIREIRYRGFSTSPDDYAVPDGDLEGVSGLVPEDEALKPIQPPAAIFDLPKGKTIDHVHVTPSFRHYILRDPETGELAYTKDGGTLVPLDSVGKDIMEIQSVGNTLLVLTPTGMHYFLYKDSTKGYIHLGDQIPFPKLSFALKTKEVVVEENFDRGRDREQQLASLLNRMRAKHYDKEGKFIFPFFIRYALRLYDGSTTMPSPPVLMIPNTCNRFMFSGGKMKLSLTVSDLSHALDDPEDYKRLTKWGDIVKSVDFYISSPIYTWDQEHPLTGNGSVLDPLGLILRPFSISRAYSGFTPEIRGTGRYQPWIIPGEWEVNILDPTAWHDNKWYALNNSERVDAQIRGISSFYLIKSAEIKPGVISLSHELDMRFDKEGFLENIATYETLHDDAKSHHKTVPTSAYIYNSRLNITGLSEQLLPQSDRWRLFPYTTPVASQFLYMFFVIKGDDGEDVYISAGVYSSVDVDKLLTFVYCPDHRAYKVVAYKQEVVGSTWVYKKLERELTKHSFLSGAYAMGTHLSPIEGWVSSSERDLRAFESNVQATSKRSFPLPNKVYTSEVNNPFNFPTRGVNSIGTGKILGISAATKALSAGQFGQFPLYALSTDGVWALEVAKDGTYTAKQPISRDVCINPKSITQIDNAVLFTSERGIMMLSGSQCVCISDSLDPNRSTSLKSLPKSDELSREAGIPKEQTDHLPLKDFLAEAEMIYDYPRQRLYAYNPKTSYTYVYSLKSKQWSTTPTDIRKAVNSYPQTIAVTKDGKVVDYSKIDPTKGIRGLLVTRPLKLGAPDTMKTIRSVIQRGYFRKGHVRTILYGSRDLFDWHVISSSADHILRGISGTPFKYFKVALLCQLDPEEAIFGCTIEYLPKLTDKPR
;
A
#
# COMPACT_ATOMS: atom_id res chain seq x y z
N MET A 1 11.48 -74.22 7.34
CA MET A 1 12.27 -72.97 7.19
C MET A 1 12.41 -72.33 8.55
N PRO A 2 13.52 -71.71 8.84
CA PRO A 2 13.65 -70.96 10.09
C PRO A 2 12.67 -69.81 10.14
N THR A 3 12.21 -69.51 11.33
CA THR A 3 11.40 -68.35 11.62
C THR A 3 12.22 -67.10 11.31
N GLN A 4 11.68 -66.18 10.55
CA GLN A 4 12.26 -64.89 10.26
C GLN A 4 11.67 -63.83 11.15
N ILE A 5 12.51 -62.85 11.53
CA ILE A 5 12.11 -61.70 12.35
C ILE A 5 12.36 -60.45 11.52
N ARG A 6 11.33 -59.58 11.49
CA ARG A 6 11.45 -58.27 10.84
C ARG A 6 11.06 -57.19 11.83
N GLU A 7 11.91 -56.21 11.97
CA GLU A 7 11.62 -54.96 12.67
C GLU A 7 11.09 -53.95 11.70
N ILE A 8 9.94 -53.33 12.03
CA ILE A 8 9.32 -52.31 11.21
C ILE A 8 9.15 -51.06 12.06
N ARG A 9 9.75 -49.97 11.62
CA ARG A 9 9.58 -48.66 12.22
C ARG A 9 8.40 -47.96 11.56
N TYR A 10 7.49 -47.41 12.35
CA TYR A 10 6.39 -46.64 11.82
C TYR A 10 6.89 -45.27 11.35
N ARG A 11 6.44 -44.89 10.15
CA ARG A 11 6.80 -43.65 9.48
C ARG A 11 5.60 -42.71 9.42
N GLY A 12 5.55 -41.82 8.44
CA GLY A 12 4.45 -40.92 8.24
C GLY A 12 3.33 -41.45 7.37
N PHE A 13 2.30 -40.67 7.27
CA PHE A 13 1.18 -40.90 6.36
C PHE A 13 1.60 -40.70 4.91
N SER A 14 1.26 -41.63 4.04
CA SER A 14 1.59 -41.64 2.62
C SER A 14 0.43 -42.12 1.78
N THR A 15 0.12 -41.41 0.70
CA THR A 15 -0.93 -41.78 -0.28
C THR A 15 -0.33 -42.13 -1.65
N SER A 16 0.98 -42.41 -1.72
CA SER A 16 1.62 -42.83 -2.97
C SER A 16 0.79 -43.90 -3.71
N PRO A 17 0.60 -43.82 -5.03
CA PRO A 17 -0.21 -44.81 -5.75
C PRO A 17 0.44 -46.17 -5.86
N ASP A 18 1.74 -46.27 -5.73
CA ASP A 18 2.50 -47.50 -5.86
C ASP A 18 2.73 -48.21 -4.51
N ASP A 19 1.84 -49.18 -4.22
CA ASP A 19 1.94 -50.00 -2.98
C ASP A 19 3.17 -50.90 -2.99
N TYR A 20 3.79 -51.18 -4.14
CA TYR A 20 5.00 -52.00 -4.24
C TYR A 20 6.27 -51.19 -3.88
N ALA A 21 6.35 -49.93 -4.30
CA ALA A 21 7.53 -49.11 -4.03
C ALA A 21 7.54 -48.52 -2.61
N VAL A 22 6.39 -48.40 -1.97
CA VAL A 22 6.31 -47.79 -0.63
C VAL A 22 7.04 -48.63 0.41
N PRO A 23 7.91 -48.05 1.26
CA PRO A 23 8.62 -48.76 2.32
C PRO A 23 7.67 -49.40 3.34
N ASP A 24 8.06 -50.57 3.89
CA ASP A 24 7.37 -51.15 5.00
C ASP A 24 7.42 -50.17 6.20
N GLY A 25 6.26 -49.87 6.79
CA GLY A 25 6.15 -48.94 7.93
C GLY A 25 5.54 -47.58 7.63
N ASP A 26 5.34 -47.21 6.34
CA ASP A 26 4.51 -46.08 5.96
C ASP A 26 3.03 -46.37 6.35
N LEU A 27 2.30 -45.30 6.62
CA LEU A 27 0.92 -45.39 7.11
C LEU A 27 -0.10 -45.04 6.01
N GLU A 28 -1.14 -45.82 5.88
CA GLU A 28 -2.31 -45.53 5.05
C GLU A 28 -3.37 -44.72 5.79
N GLY A 29 -3.42 -44.89 7.09
CA GLY A 29 -4.28 -44.16 7.98
C GLY A 29 -3.57 -43.87 9.28
N VAL A 30 -3.68 -42.64 9.76
CA VAL A 30 -3.17 -42.24 11.05
C VAL A 30 -4.04 -41.09 11.57
N SER A 31 -4.31 -41.07 12.83
CA SER A 31 -5.05 -39.99 13.49
C SER A 31 -4.61 -39.83 14.93
N GLY A 32 -4.37 -38.57 15.35
CA GLY A 32 -4.00 -38.21 16.70
C GLY A 32 -2.54 -38.51 17.08
N LEU A 33 -1.73 -39.00 16.15
CA LEU A 33 -0.30 -39.32 16.35
C LEU A 33 0.57 -38.56 15.33
N VAL A 34 1.73 -38.11 15.74
CA VAL A 34 2.69 -37.43 14.86
C VAL A 34 4.06 -38.09 14.91
N PRO A 35 4.72 -38.32 13.74
CA PRO A 35 6.06 -38.89 13.71
C PRO A 35 7.09 -37.81 14.10
N GLU A 36 7.79 -38.03 15.21
CA GLU A 36 8.86 -37.21 15.73
C GLU A 36 9.89 -38.07 16.46
N ASP A 37 11.17 -37.70 16.33
CA ASP A 37 12.29 -38.40 17.01
C ASP A 37 12.26 -39.93 16.85
N GLU A 38 12.00 -40.37 15.63
CA GLU A 38 11.84 -41.79 15.26
C GLU A 38 10.69 -42.54 15.96
N ALA A 39 9.74 -41.83 16.53
CA ALA A 39 8.58 -42.37 17.23
C ALA A 39 7.27 -41.69 16.81
N LEU A 40 6.15 -42.36 16.98
CA LEU A 40 4.84 -41.74 16.91
C LEU A 40 4.44 -41.25 18.31
N LYS A 41 4.30 -39.95 18.45
CA LYS A 41 3.89 -39.28 19.70
C LYS A 41 2.43 -38.80 19.60
N PRO A 42 1.70 -38.73 20.71
CA PRO A 42 0.33 -38.21 20.71
C PRO A 42 0.32 -36.70 20.41
N ILE A 43 -0.64 -36.28 19.62
CA ILE A 43 -0.91 -34.86 19.33
C ILE A 43 -1.80 -34.33 20.45
N GLN A 44 -1.25 -33.50 21.31
CA GLN A 44 -1.99 -32.88 22.41
C GLN A 44 -2.82 -31.70 21.90
N PRO A 45 -4.04 -31.49 22.45
CA PRO A 45 -4.87 -30.34 22.05
C PRO A 45 -4.23 -29.01 22.45
N PRO A 46 -4.52 -27.94 21.71
CA PRO A 46 -4.07 -26.59 22.07
C PRO A 46 -4.75 -26.11 23.35
N ALA A 47 -4.08 -25.21 24.09
CA ALA A 47 -4.65 -24.65 25.31
C ALA A 47 -5.79 -23.67 25.00
N ALA A 48 -6.88 -23.81 25.72
CA ALA A 48 -7.98 -22.85 25.66
C ALA A 48 -7.59 -21.54 26.35
N ILE A 49 -7.99 -20.40 25.77
CA ILE A 49 -7.75 -19.07 26.31
C ILE A 49 -9.05 -18.55 26.96
N PHE A 50 -10.12 -18.49 26.19
CA PHE A 50 -11.45 -18.06 26.63
C PHE A 50 -12.55 -18.58 25.71
N ASP A 51 -13.79 -18.50 26.14
CA ASP A 51 -14.95 -18.83 25.33
C ASP A 51 -15.39 -17.61 24.54
N LEU A 52 -15.51 -17.78 23.21
CA LEU A 52 -15.90 -16.69 22.32
C LEU A 52 -17.37 -16.32 22.53
N PRO A 53 -17.71 -15.05 22.66
CA PRO A 53 -19.09 -14.60 22.71
C PRO A 53 -19.90 -15.10 21.51
N LYS A 54 -21.15 -15.51 21.77
CA LYS A 54 -22.02 -16.07 20.74
C LYS A 54 -22.18 -15.14 19.54
N GLY A 55 -22.06 -15.68 18.35
CA GLY A 55 -22.19 -14.90 17.10
C GLY A 55 -20.95 -14.14 16.68
N LYS A 56 -19.90 -14.10 17.50
CA LYS A 56 -18.66 -13.38 17.15
C LYS A 56 -17.60 -14.32 16.57
N THR A 57 -16.63 -13.73 15.87
CA THR A 57 -15.40 -14.38 15.40
C THR A 57 -14.20 -13.51 15.70
N ILE A 58 -13.00 -14.08 15.80
CA ILE A 58 -11.76 -13.32 15.90
C ILE A 58 -11.20 -13.13 14.49
N ASP A 59 -10.89 -11.89 14.15
CA ASP A 59 -10.26 -11.58 12.86
C ASP A 59 -8.78 -11.23 13.00
N HIS A 60 -8.36 -10.70 14.14
CA HIS A 60 -6.98 -10.32 14.36
C HIS A 60 -6.60 -10.31 15.84
N VAL A 61 -5.31 -10.46 16.12
CA VAL A 61 -4.75 -10.28 17.47
C VAL A 61 -3.73 -9.13 17.41
N HIS A 62 -4.10 -8.00 17.97
CA HIS A 62 -3.23 -6.83 18.03
C HIS A 62 -2.30 -6.93 19.24
N VAL A 63 -1.02 -7.13 18.99
CA VAL A 63 0.00 -7.32 20.03
C VAL A 63 1.02 -6.21 19.97
N THR A 64 1.25 -5.58 21.11
CA THR A 64 2.35 -4.62 21.34
C THR A 64 3.09 -5.01 22.61
N PRO A 65 4.24 -4.41 22.92
CA PRO A 65 4.89 -4.65 24.20
C PRO A 65 4.00 -4.33 25.42
N SER A 66 3.01 -3.45 25.25
CA SER A 66 2.16 -2.92 26.33
C SER A 66 0.82 -3.64 26.47
N PHE A 67 0.32 -4.28 25.42
CA PHE A 67 -0.99 -4.91 25.45
C PHE A 67 -1.15 -6.03 24.40
N ARG A 68 -2.15 -6.89 24.65
CA ARG A 68 -2.67 -7.85 23.68
C ARG A 68 -4.18 -7.69 23.63
N HIS A 69 -4.73 -7.41 22.46
CA HIS A 69 -6.14 -7.27 22.22
C HIS A 69 -6.60 -8.26 21.14
N TYR A 70 -7.67 -8.97 21.41
CA TYR A 70 -8.34 -9.82 20.44
C TYR A 70 -9.41 -9.00 19.75
N ILE A 71 -9.31 -8.86 18.43
CA ILE A 71 -10.27 -8.09 17.63
C ILE A 71 -11.35 -9.04 17.14
N LEU A 72 -12.55 -8.78 17.60
CA LEU A 72 -13.73 -9.58 17.35
C LEU A 72 -14.61 -8.90 16.31
N ARG A 73 -15.23 -9.69 15.46
CA ARG A 73 -16.20 -9.23 14.48
C ARG A 73 -17.50 -10.03 14.58
N ASP A 74 -18.59 -9.36 14.41
CA ASP A 74 -19.86 -9.98 14.08
C ASP A 74 -19.93 -10.19 12.57
N PRO A 75 -19.97 -11.44 12.07
CA PRO A 75 -19.97 -11.69 10.63
C PRO A 75 -21.25 -11.27 9.92
N GLU A 76 -22.36 -11.08 10.64
CA GLU A 76 -23.65 -10.68 10.06
C GLU A 76 -23.77 -9.16 9.94
N THR A 77 -23.34 -8.43 10.96
CA THR A 77 -23.46 -6.97 11.02
C THR A 77 -22.17 -6.25 10.61
N GLY A 78 -21.01 -6.89 10.72
CA GLY A 78 -19.70 -6.28 10.52
C GLY A 78 -19.21 -5.47 11.73
N GLU A 79 -19.96 -5.45 12.83
CA GLU A 79 -19.56 -4.74 14.04
C GLU A 79 -18.27 -5.30 14.62
N LEU A 80 -17.35 -4.41 14.92
CA LEU A 80 -16.06 -4.71 15.54
C LEU A 80 -16.07 -4.39 17.03
N ALA A 81 -15.39 -5.22 17.78
CA ALA A 81 -15.11 -4.98 19.20
C ALA A 81 -13.73 -5.56 19.55
N TYR A 82 -13.15 -5.14 20.66
CA TYR A 82 -11.95 -5.78 21.18
C TYR A 82 -12.12 -6.23 22.63
N THR A 83 -11.34 -7.23 23.00
CA THR A 83 -11.25 -7.72 24.36
C THR A 83 -9.81 -8.12 24.71
N LYS A 84 -9.50 -8.16 26.01
CA LYS A 84 -8.21 -8.65 26.51
C LYS A 84 -8.23 -10.14 26.86
N ASP A 85 -9.35 -10.60 27.34
CA ASP A 85 -9.50 -11.91 28.00
C ASP A 85 -10.84 -12.62 27.72
N GLY A 86 -11.65 -12.05 26.80
CA GLY A 86 -12.99 -12.56 26.51
C GLY A 86 -14.09 -12.06 27.44
N GLY A 87 -13.76 -11.37 28.55
CA GLY A 87 -14.76 -10.88 29.51
C GLY A 87 -15.48 -9.63 29.02
N THR A 88 -14.80 -8.48 29.07
CA THR A 88 -15.39 -7.21 28.65
C THR A 88 -15.16 -6.97 27.17
N LEU A 89 -16.23 -6.72 26.43
CA LEU A 89 -16.18 -6.29 25.03
C LEU A 89 -16.27 -4.78 24.94
N VAL A 90 -15.29 -4.17 24.29
CA VAL A 90 -15.29 -2.75 24.00
C VAL A 90 -15.56 -2.56 22.51
N PRO A 91 -16.66 -1.88 22.12
CA PRO A 91 -17.00 -1.70 20.71
C PRO A 91 -16.01 -0.75 20.03
N LEU A 92 -15.82 -0.97 18.74
CA LEU A 92 -15.12 -0.06 17.83
C LEU A 92 -16.15 0.66 16.94
N ASP A 93 -15.77 1.82 16.41
CA ASP A 93 -16.60 2.53 15.44
C ASP A 93 -16.85 1.66 14.20
N SER A 94 -18.04 1.74 13.63
CA SER A 94 -18.40 0.97 12.45
C SER A 94 -17.67 1.46 11.21
N VAL A 95 -17.18 0.51 10.41
CA VAL A 95 -16.57 0.76 9.08
C VAL A 95 -17.36 0.11 7.95
N GLY A 96 -18.56 -0.39 8.25
CA GLY A 96 -19.39 -1.13 7.30
C GLY A 96 -19.30 -2.64 7.52
N LYS A 97 -20.09 -3.38 6.72
CA LYS A 97 -20.24 -4.82 6.86
C LYS A 97 -19.08 -5.62 6.25
N ASP A 98 -18.59 -5.15 5.11
CA ASP A 98 -17.68 -5.92 4.27
C ASP A 98 -16.22 -5.66 4.67
N ILE A 99 -15.75 -6.36 5.70
CA ILE A 99 -14.37 -6.31 6.15
C ILE A 99 -13.58 -7.42 5.46
N MET A 100 -12.54 -7.05 4.72
CA MET A 100 -11.71 -7.98 3.97
C MET A 100 -10.57 -8.53 4.80
N GLU A 101 -9.84 -7.65 5.49
CA GLU A 101 -8.67 -8.03 6.27
C GLU A 101 -8.43 -7.02 7.42
N ILE A 102 -7.84 -7.48 8.51
CA ILE A 102 -7.42 -6.63 9.63
C ILE A 102 -5.95 -6.88 9.93
N GLN A 103 -5.17 -5.81 10.04
CA GLN A 103 -3.75 -5.82 10.37
C GLN A 103 -3.43 -4.80 11.46
N SER A 104 -2.20 -4.80 11.99
CA SER A 104 -1.79 -3.80 12.98
C SER A 104 -0.32 -3.42 12.84
N VAL A 105 -0.01 -2.11 12.96
CA VAL A 105 1.34 -1.55 12.99
C VAL A 105 1.50 -0.67 14.22
N GLY A 106 2.41 -1.02 15.12
CA GLY A 106 2.55 -0.31 16.39
C GLY A 106 1.23 -0.26 17.13
N ASN A 107 0.75 0.93 17.48
CA ASN A 107 -0.53 1.14 18.15
C ASN A 107 -1.72 1.34 17.18
N THR A 108 -1.48 1.23 15.89
CA THR A 108 -2.52 1.44 14.86
C THR A 108 -3.07 0.12 14.36
N LEU A 109 -4.38 -0.03 14.43
CA LEU A 109 -5.14 -1.12 13.80
C LEU A 109 -5.62 -0.65 12.43
N LEU A 110 -5.46 -1.48 11.43
CA LEU A 110 -5.82 -1.24 10.04
C LEU A 110 -6.95 -2.17 9.65
N VAL A 111 -8.06 -1.63 9.18
CA VAL A 111 -9.22 -2.41 8.75
C VAL A 111 -9.46 -2.15 7.27
N LEU A 112 -9.26 -3.17 6.44
CA LEU A 112 -9.44 -3.10 5.00
C LEU A 112 -10.89 -3.39 4.64
N THR A 113 -11.47 -2.49 3.85
CA THR A 113 -12.84 -2.62 3.31
C THR A 113 -12.83 -2.37 1.80
N PRO A 114 -13.87 -2.75 1.06
CA PRO A 114 -13.98 -2.43 -0.37
C PRO A 114 -13.95 -0.93 -0.70
N THR A 115 -14.17 -0.07 0.30
CA THR A 115 -14.20 1.37 0.13
C THR A 115 -12.91 2.08 0.54
N GLY A 116 -12.02 1.41 1.25
CA GLY A 116 -10.76 1.97 1.71
C GLY A 116 -10.17 1.22 2.90
N MET A 117 -9.06 1.71 3.39
CA MET A 117 -8.35 1.20 4.56
C MET A 117 -8.59 2.16 5.74
N HIS A 118 -9.27 1.69 6.78
CA HIS A 118 -9.60 2.49 7.95
C HIS A 118 -8.54 2.33 9.05
N TYR A 119 -8.23 3.43 9.73
CA TYR A 119 -7.22 3.50 10.77
C TYR A 119 -7.85 3.69 12.14
N PHE A 120 -7.48 2.83 13.09
CA PHE A 120 -7.87 2.93 14.49
C PHE A 120 -6.62 3.05 15.36
N LEU A 121 -6.45 4.16 16.03
CA LEU A 121 -5.31 4.41 16.91
C LEU A 121 -5.66 4.06 18.35
N TYR A 122 -4.95 3.11 18.94
CA TYR A 122 -5.08 2.83 20.37
C TYR A 122 -4.35 3.88 21.19
N LYS A 123 -5.06 4.57 22.06
CA LYS A 123 -4.52 5.60 22.94
C LYS A 123 -4.07 5.04 24.30
N ASP A 124 -5.05 4.59 25.06
CA ASP A 124 -4.86 4.09 26.42
C ASP A 124 -6.08 3.25 26.83
N SER A 125 -6.03 2.69 28.04
CA SER A 125 -7.12 1.86 28.55
C SER A 125 -8.44 2.60 28.82
N THR A 126 -8.41 3.93 28.90
CA THR A 126 -9.60 4.75 29.15
C THR A 126 -10.28 5.16 27.85
N LYS A 127 -9.48 5.57 26.86
CA LYS A 127 -9.99 6.06 25.56
C LYS A 127 -10.15 4.97 24.53
N GLY A 128 -9.43 3.83 24.69
CA GLY A 128 -9.47 2.72 23.73
C GLY A 128 -8.94 3.09 22.36
N TYR A 129 -9.58 2.54 21.33
CA TYR A 129 -9.27 2.86 19.93
C TYR A 129 -10.08 4.05 19.45
N ILE A 130 -9.41 4.97 18.77
CA ILE A 130 -10.03 6.12 18.12
C ILE A 130 -10.02 5.88 16.61
N HIS A 131 -11.16 5.93 15.98
CA HIS A 131 -11.28 5.84 14.53
C HIS A 131 -10.87 7.17 13.90
N LEU A 132 -9.77 7.14 13.15
CA LEU A 132 -9.21 8.31 12.47
C LEU A 132 -9.85 8.57 11.11
N GLY A 133 -10.41 7.53 10.48
CA GLY A 133 -10.94 7.56 9.12
C GLY A 133 -10.16 6.67 8.17
N ASP A 134 -10.36 6.84 6.87
CA ASP A 134 -9.75 6.03 5.81
C ASP A 134 -8.54 6.68 5.12
N GLN A 135 -8.29 7.95 5.39
CA GLN A 135 -7.11 8.68 4.92
C GLN A 135 -6.86 9.90 5.80
N ILE A 136 -5.63 10.38 5.84
CA ILE A 136 -5.29 11.65 6.49
C ILE A 136 -6.05 12.75 5.76
N PRO A 137 -6.90 13.54 6.46
CA PRO A 137 -7.60 14.65 5.85
C PRO A 137 -6.59 15.68 5.35
N PHE A 138 -6.75 16.12 4.11
CA PHE A 138 -5.89 17.14 3.53
C PHE A 138 -6.66 18.45 3.48
N PRO A 139 -6.38 19.42 4.39
CA PRO A 139 -7.15 20.64 4.47
C PRO A 139 -6.97 21.46 3.20
N LYS A 140 -8.05 22.01 2.70
CA LYS A 140 -8.01 22.91 1.56
C LYS A 140 -7.60 24.30 2.01
N LEU A 141 -6.48 24.78 1.50
CA LEU A 141 -5.96 26.11 1.78
C LEU A 141 -6.03 26.99 0.53
N SER A 142 -6.53 28.19 0.71
CA SER A 142 -6.43 29.27 -0.26
C SER A 142 -5.25 30.17 0.06
N PHE A 143 -4.64 30.70 -1.00
CA PHE A 143 -3.52 31.62 -0.88
C PHE A 143 -3.86 32.94 -1.53
N ALA A 144 -3.48 34.03 -0.88
CA ALA A 144 -3.69 35.37 -1.38
C ALA A 144 -2.44 36.22 -1.20
N LEU A 145 -2.24 37.14 -2.11
CA LEU A 145 -1.23 38.16 -1.98
C LEU A 145 -1.89 39.45 -1.52
N LYS A 146 -1.51 39.94 -0.34
CA LYS A 146 -1.94 41.26 0.13
C LYS A 146 -0.97 42.30 -0.41
N THR A 147 -1.46 43.23 -1.17
CA THR A 147 -0.66 44.28 -1.78
C THR A 147 -0.68 45.56 -0.97
N LYS A 148 0.45 46.21 -0.88
CA LYS A 148 0.62 47.55 -0.23
C LYS A 148 1.46 48.40 -1.13
N GLU A 149 1.00 49.61 -1.42
CA GLU A 149 1.84 50.59 -2.11
C GLU A 149 2.76 51.28 -1.13
N VAL A 150 4.04 51.33 -1.45
CA VAL A 150 5.05 52.09 -0.71
C VAL A 150 5.62 53.17 -1.59
N VAL A 151 5.86 54.32 -1.05
CA VAL A 151 6.22 55.51 -1.78
C VAL A 151 7.44 56.20 -1.17
N VAL A 152 8.37 56.58 -2.03
CA VAL A 152 9.52 57.43 -1.69
C VAL A 152 9.55 58.63 -2.63
N GLU A 153 9.70 59.81 -2.05
CA GLU A 153 9.77 61.06 -2.81
C GLU A 153 11.09 61.79 -2.53
N GLU A 154 11.60 62.49 -3.52
CA GLU A 154 12.77 63.35 -3.40
C GLU A 154 12.58 64.58 -4.29
N ASN A 155 13.05 65.76 -3.81
CA ASN A 155 13.06 66.96 -4.64
C ASN A 155 14.06 66.80 -5.79
N PHE A 156 13.64 67.19 -6.99
CA PHE A 156 14.50 67.16 -8.14
C PHE A 156 15.42 68.35 -8.13
N ASP A 157 16.72 68.15 -8.07
CA ASP A 157 17.72 69.19 -8.15
C ASP A 157 18.35 69.23 -9.55
N ARG A 158 18.15 70.31 -10.26
CA ARG A 158 18.69 70.48 -11.63
C ARG A 158 20.20 70.55 -11.68
N GLY A 159 20.85 70.87 -10.56
CA GLY A 159 22.31 70.98 -10.48
C GLY A 159 23.03 69.67 -10.21
N ARG A 160 22.27 68.59 -9.88
CA ARG A 160 22.82 67.28 -9.59
C ARG A 160 22.68 66.32 -10.74
N ASP A 161 23.56 65.34 -10.77
CA ASP A 161 23.44 64.24 -11.71
C ASP A 161 22.10 63.52 -11.54
N ARG A 162 21.35 63.45 -12.59
CA ARG A 162 20.01 62.87 -12.66
C ARG A 162 19.97 61.39 -12.33
N GLU A 163 20.98 60.68 -12.83
CA GLU A 163 21.12 59.25 -12.61
C GLU A 163 21.42 58.97 -11.14
N GLN A 164 22.27 59.78 -10.50
CA GLN A 164 22.58 59.66 -9.08
C GLN A 164 21.35 59.96 -8.19
N GLN A 165 20.54 60.91 -8.59
CA GLN A 165 19.31 61.23 -7.85
C GLN A 165 18.32 60.10 -7.91
N LEU A 166 18.16 59.46 -9.08
CA LEU A 166 17.29 58.32 -9.23
C LEU A 166 17.85 57.11 -8.48
N ALA A 167 19.13 56.84 -8.56
CA ALA A 167 19.79 55.79 -7.77
C ALA A 167 19.62 56.01 -6.25
N SER A 168 19.72 57.27 -5.80
CA SER A 168 19.44 57.62 -4.39
C SER A 168 18.00 57.30 -4.01
N LEU A 169 17.04 57.63 -4.87
CA LEU A 169 15.63 57.34 -4.65
C LEU A 169 15.36 55.84 -4.57
N LEU A 170 15.96 55.07 -5.48
CA LEU A 170 15.87 53.61 -5.46
C LEU A 170 16.49 53.00 -4.22
N ASN A 171 17.67 53.45 -3.80
CA ASN A 171 18.32 52.95 -2.59
C ASN A 171 17.52 53.28 -1.34
N ARG A 172 16.87 54.44 -1.30
CA ARG A 172 15.96 54.80 -0.22
C ARG A 172 14.71 53.94 -0.21
N MET A 173 14.16 53.64 -1.38
CA MET A 173 13.03 52.68 -1.49
C MET A 173 13.43 51.31 -0.94
N ARG A 174 14.61 50.82 -1.36
CA ARG A 174 15.20 49.59 -0.90
C ARG A 174 15.34 49.60 0.63
N ALA A 175 16.07 50.51 1.19
CA ALA A 175 16.38 50.56 2.61
C ALA A 175 15.14 50.80 3.49
N LYS A 176 14.16 51.53 3.00
CA LYS A 176 12.98 51.88 3.77
C LYS A 176 11.92 50.80 3.78
N HIS A 177 11.72 50.14 2.65
CA HIS A 177 10.59 49.22 2.44
C HIS A 177 11.01 47.84 2.04
N TYR A 178 11.83 47.73 1.01
CA TYR A 178 12.12 46.45 0.39
C TYR A 178 12.93 45.53 1.30
N ASP A 179 13.98 46.05 1.91
CA ASP A 179 14.84 45.26 2.81
C ASP A 179 14.18 44.90 4.13
N LYS A 180 13.18 45.67 4.57
CA LYS A 180 12.50 45.47 5.86
C LYS A 180 11.21 44.67 5.75
N GLU A 181 10.48 44.82 4.69
CA GLU A 181 9.14 44.28 4.59
C GLU A 181 9.10 43.02 3.72
N GLY A 182 10.23 42.60 3.15
CA GLY A 182 10.52 41.40 2.38
C GLY A 182 9.34 40.92 1.52
N LYS A 183 9.37 41.14 0.21
CA LYS A 183 8.13 41.04 -0.53
C LYS A 183 8.30 40.16 -1.76
N PHE A 184 7.22 39.42 -2.09
CA PHE A 184 7.15 38.66 -3.32
C PHE A 184 7.00 39.62 -4.50
N ILE A 185 7.92 39.53 -5.45
CA ILE A 185 7.94 40.40 -6.62
C ILE A 185 7.75 39.58 -7.89
N PHE A 186 8.39 38.42 -7.95
CA PHE A 186 8.28 37.50 -9.07
C PHE A 186 7.21 36.45 -8.84
N PRO A 187 6.63 35.91 -9.90
CA PRO A 187 5.80 34.72 -9.81
C PRO A 187 6.56 33.55 -9.19
N PHE A 188 5.88 32.73 -8.44
CA PHE A 188 6.40 31.52 -7.80
C PHE A 188 5.28 30.52 -7.57
N PHE A 189 5.65 29.28 -7.37
CA PHE A 189 4.70 28.25 -6.92
C PHE A 189 4.77 28.09 -5.41
N ILE A 190 3.61 27.87 -4.80
CA ILE A 190 3.49 27.46 -3.40
C ILE A 190 2.82 26.09 -3.32
N ARG A 191 3.31 25.26 -2.44
CA ARG A 191 2.73 23.96 -2.04
C ARG A 191 2.73 23.87 -0.54
N TYR A 192 1.92 22.96 -0.01
CA TYR A 192 1.97 22.60 1.40
C TYR A 192 1.84 21.08 1.53
N ALA A 193 2.41 20.55 2.61
CA ALA A 193 2.33 19.15 2.99
C ALA A 193 2.07 19.06 4.49
N LEU A 194 1.55 17.92 4.94
CA LEU A 194 1.43 17.65 6.37
C LEU A 194 2.70 16.94 6.82
N ARG A 195 3.33 17.48 7.86
CA ARG A 195 4.49 16.85 8.52
C ARG A 195 4.01 15.90 9.59
N LEU A 196 4.50 14.69 9.58
CA LEU A 196 4.22 13.69 10.59
C LEU A 196 5.24 13.77 11.74
N TYR A 197 4.95 13.14 12.88
CA TYR A 197 5.86 13.17 14.03
C TYR A 197 7.17 12.42 13.82
N ASP A 198 7.23 11.50 12.86
CA ASP A 198 8.46 10.82 12.45
C ASP A 198 9.37 11.67 11.54
N GLY A 199 8.95 12.89 11.22
CA GLY A 199 9.67 13.82 10.34
C GLY A 199 9.35 13.63 8.85
N SER A 200 8.63 12.59 8.45
CA SER A 200 8.18 12.43 7.07
C SER A 200 7.09 13.44 6.72
N THR A 201 6.89 13.66 5.43
CA THR A 201 5.81 14.49 4.93
C THR A 201 4.82 13.64 4.14
N THR A 202 3.55 14.00 4.24
CA THR A 202 2.55 13.45 3.33
C THR A 202 2.79 13.96 1.93
N MET A 203 2.06 13.41 1.00
CA MET A 203 1.95 13.93 -0.34
C MET A 203 1.64 15.43 -0.33
N PRO A 204 2.45 16.26 -1.02
CA PRO A 204 2.22 17.69 -1.03
C PRO A 204 0.99 18.09 -1.85
N SER A 205 0.46 19.27 -1.56
CA SER A 205 -0.63 19.85 -2.35
C SER A 205 -0.21 20.04 -3.81
N PRO A 206 -1.16 20.12 -4.75
CA PRO A 206 -0.87 20.67 -6.06
C PRO A 206 -0.18 22.02 -5.97
N PRO A 207 0.74 22.35 -6.88
CA PRO A 207 1.37 23.65 -6.90
C PRO A 207 0.36 24.74 -7.24
N VAL A 208 0.43 25.84 -6.51
CA VAL A 208 -0.37 27.03 -6.77
C VAL A 208 0.56 28.11 -7.30
N LEU A 209 0.33 28.56 -8.53
CA LEU A 209 1.08 29.68 -9.10
C LEU A 209 0.59 30.99 -8.47
N MET A 210 1.49 31.70 -7.84
CA MET A 210 1.25 33.03 -7.29
C MET A 210 1.88 34.08 -8.20
N ILE A 211 1.09 35.05 -8.63
CA ILE A 211 1.54 36.13 -9.49
C ILE A 211 1.37 37.43 -8.72
N PRO A 212 2.46 37.99 -8.19
CA PRO A 212 2.38 39.28 -7.51
C PRO A 212 2.00 40.38 -8.50
N ASN A 213 1.06 41.22 -8.12
CA ASN A 213 0.71 42.42 -8.89
C ASN A 213 1.69 43.53 -8.51
N THR A 214 2.89 43.49 -9.08
CA THR A 214 3.93 44.47 -8.81
C THR A 214 3.87 45.57 -9.86
N CYS A 215 3.45 46.74 -9.42
CA CYS A 215 3.43 47.93 -10.23
C CYS A 215 4.43 48.91 -9.67
N ASN A 216 5.35 49.33 -10.52
CA ASN A 216 6.29 50.39 -10.21
C ASN A 216 5.85 51.66 -10.93
N ARG A 217 5.60 52.69 -10.17
CA ARG A 217 5.31 53.98 -10.75
C ARG A 217 6.47 54.89 -10.44
N PHE A 218 7.01 55.44 -11.47
CA PHE A 218 7.91 56.56 -11.36
C PHE A 218 7.19 57.80 -11.89
N MET A 219 7.09 58.80 -11.07
CA MET A 219 6.43 60.06 -11.42
C MET A 219 7.37 61.23 -11.20
N PHE A 220 7.31 62.14 -12.14
CA PHE A 220 7.99 63.39 -12.03
C PHE A 220 6.93 64.53 -12.11
N SER A 221 6.67 65.12 -11.00
CA SER A 221 5.60 66.12 -10.88
C SER A 221 5.96 67.19 -9.90
N GLY A 222 5.74 68.44 -10.25
CA GLY A 222 5.95 69.61 -9.37
C GLY A 222 7.38 69.75 -8.84
N GLY A 223 8.39 69.40 -9.60
CA GLY A 223 9.80 69.43 -9.18
C GLY A 223 10.21 68.32 -8.24
N LYS A 224 9.36 67.26 -8.05
CA LYS A 224 9.67 66.08 -7.26
C LYS A 224 9.75 64.85 -8.11
N MET A 225 10.68 63.99 -7.75
CA MET A 225 10.72 62.60 -8.21
C MET A 225 10.01 61.73 -7.20
N LYS A 226 9.09 60.98 -7.63
CA LYS A 226 8.30 60.04 -6.79
C LYS A 226 8.41 58.65 -7.37
N LEU A 227 8.85 57.71 -6.56
CA LEU A 227 8.84 56.31 -6.87
C LEU A 227 7.84 55.61 -5.97
N SER A 228 6.90 54.88 -6.56
CA SER A 228 6.02 53.98 -5.85
C SER A 228 6.23 52.55 -6.31
N LEU A 229 6.22 51.66 -5.35
CA LEU A 229 6.35 50.21 -5.57
C LEU A 229 5.19 49.50 -4.87
N THR A 230 4.51 48.64 -5.56
CA THR A 230 3.54 47.74 -4.97
C THR A 230 4.25 46.51 -4.45
N VAL A 231 4.21 46.28 -3.17
CA VAL A 231 4.80 45.14 -2.48
C VAL A 231 3.68 44.18 -2.07
N SER A 232 3.96 42.88 -2.12
CA SER A 232 2.96 41.86 -1.84
C SER A 232 3.44 40.95 -0.73
N ASP A 233 2.56 40.72 0.26
CA ASP A 233 2.74 39.74 1.33
C ASP A 233 1.90 38.50 1.02
N LEU A 234 2.41 37.33 1.32
CA LEU A 234 1.69 36.09 1.15
C LEU A 234 0.89 35.76 2.42
N SER A 235 -0.37 35.46 2.24
CA SER A 235 -1.24 34.94 3.29
C SER A 235 -1.94 33.66 2.86
N HIS A 236 -2.39 32.88 3.84
CA HIS A 236 -3.20 31.71 3.58
C HIS A 236 -4.37 31.65 4.55
N ALA A 237 -5.43 30.98 4.13
CA ALA A 237 -6.61 30.74 4.94
C ALA A 237 -7.17 29.34 4.66
N LEU A 238 -7.89 28.78 5.63
CA LEU A 238 -8.68 27.57 5.42
C LEU A 238 -9.92 27.91 4.60
N ASP A 239 -10.18 27.13 3.54
CA ASP A 239 -11.39 27.25 2.77
C ASP A 239 -12.58 26.60 3.49
N ASP A 240 -12.33 25.48 4.20
CA ASP A 240 -13.35 24.77 4.98
C ASP A 240 -12.83 24.45 6.40
N PRO A 241 -13.46 25.03 7.45
CA PRO A 241 -13.11 24.74 8.85
C PRO A 241 -13.34 23.27 9.25
N GLU A 242 -14.28 22.56 8.62
CA GLU A 242 -14.55 21.14 8.95
C GLU A 242 -13.38 20.23 8.54
N ASP A 243 -12.69 20.55 7.46
CA ASP A 243 -11.46 19.81 7.07
C ASP A 243 -10.38 19.90 8.14
N TYR A 244 -10.23 21.07 8.74
CA TYR A 244 -9.28 21.25 9.82
C TYR A 244 -9.70 20.51 11.10
N LYS A 245 -10.98 20.53 11.41
CA LYS A 245 -11.53 19.80 12.56
C LYS A 245 -11.35 18.28 12.40
N ARG A 246 -11.48 17.77 11.18
CA ARG A 246 -11.14 16.37 10.87
C ARG A 246 -9.64 16.13 11.06
N LEU A 247 -8.79 17.03 10.59
CA LEU A 247 -7.34 16.91 10.74
C LEU A 247 -6.90 16.91 12.20
N THR A 248 -7.57 17.66 13.10
CA THR A 248 -7.21 17.68 14.53
C THR A 248 -7.36 16.32 15.22
N LYS A 249 -8.20 15.41 14.71
CA LYS A 249 -8.27 14.02 15.20
C LYS A 249 -6.96 13.26 14.97
N TRP A 250 -6.20 13.66 13.97
CA TRP A 250 -4.91 13.10 13.61
C TRP A 250 -3.73 13.77 14.32
N GLY A 251 -3.98 14.63 15.29
CA GLY A 251 -2.95 15.43 15.97
C GLY A 251 -1.85 14.64 16.70
N ASP A 252 -2.04 13.31 16.88
CA ASP A 252 -0.97 12.45 17.41
C ASP A 252 -0.07 11.87 16.31
N ILE A 253 -0.47 12.02 15.06
CA ILE A 253 0.25 11.53 13.89
C ILE A 253 0.77 12.70 13.08
N VAL A 254 -0.05 13.73 12.88
CA VAL A 254 0.29 14.92 12.09
C VAL A 254 0.73 16.03 13.04
N LYS A 255 1.95 16.51 12.87
CA LYS A 255 2.59 17.55 13.71
C LYS A 255 2.25 18.95 13.23
N SER A 256 2.42 19.21 11.94
CA SER A 256 2.29 20.55 11.37
C SER A 256 1.83 20.51 9.90
N VAL A 257 1.36 21.67 9.44
CA VAL A 257 1.23 21.98 8.02
C VAL A 257 2.46 22.78 7.62
N ASP A 258 3.22 22.25 6.68
CA ASP A 258 4.46 22.85 6.21
C ASP A 258 4.24 23.47 4.83
N PHE A 259 4.73 24.71 4.66
CA PHE A 259 4.60 25.50 3.46
C PHE A 259 5.91 25.55 2.71
N TYR A 260 5.86 25.25 1.42
CA TYR A 260 7.01 25.17 0.55
C TYR A 260 6.79 26.05 -0.68
N ILE A 261 7.84 26.73 -1.11
CA ILE A 261 7.80 27.55 -2.32
C ILE A 261 8.90 27.15 -3.32
N SER A 262 8.63 27.36 -4.58
CA SER A 262 9.63 27.20 -5.64
C SER A 262 10.61 28.37 -5.67
N SER A 263 11.69 28.22 -6.45
CA SER A 263 12.44 29.38 -6.89
C SER A 263 11.53 30.38 -7.62
N PRO A 264 11.83 31.68 -7.54
CA PRO A 264 11.10 32.69 -8.31
C PRO A 264 11.21 32.44 -9.81
N ILE A 265 10.14 32.72 -10.52
CA ILE A 265 10.11 32.68 -11.97
C ILE A 265 10.44 34.09 -12.46
N TYR A 266 11.61 34.23 -13.00
CA TYR A 266 12.07 35.56 -13.43
C TYR A 266 11.39 35.98 -14.71
N THR A 267 10.71 37.10 -14.66
CA THR A 267 9.92 37.60 -15.77
C THR A 267 10.75 38.48 -16.75
N TRP A 268 12.02 38.62 -16.51
CA TRP A 268 12.96 39.26 -17.44
C TRP A 268 14.31 38.55 -17.53
N ASP A 269 15.10 38.89 -18.54
CA ASP A 269 16.42 38.32 -18.76
C ASP A 269 17.43 38.96 -17.80
N GLN A 270 17.99 38.13 -16.92
CA GLN A 270 19.00 38.57 -15.97
C GLN A 270 20.42 38.52 -16.53
N GLU A 271 20.63 37.68 -17.54
CA GLU A 271 21.96 37.51 -18.16
C GLU A 271 22.28 38.69 -19.12
N HIS A 272 21.23 39.34 -19.61
CA HIS A 272 21.36 40.51 -20.48
C HIS A 272 20.65 41.69 -19.81
N PRO A 273 21.18 42.19 -18.70
CA PRO A 273 20.67 43.43 -18.18
C PRO A 273 20.76 44.46 -19.27
N LEU A 274 19.77 45.35 -19.36
CA LEU A 274 19.79 46.40 -20.38
C LEU A 274 21.18 47.06 -20.40
N THR A 275 22.01 46.64 -21.36
CA THR A 275 23.35 47.17 -21.54
C THR A 275 23.27 48.61 -21.97
N GLY A 276 24.18 49.35 -21.55
CA GLY A 276 24.22 50.76 -21.89
C GLY A 276 23.52 51.58 -20.82
N ASN A 277 22.97 52.39 -20.73
CA ASN A 277 22.51 53.46 -19.91
C ASN A 277 21.53 53.13 -18.80
N GLY A 278 21.31 51.90 -18.62
CA GLY A 278 20.29 51.55 -17.70
C GLY A 278 20.72 50.84 -16.40
N SER A 279 22.01 50.50 -16.31
CA SER A 279 22.53 49.77 -15.13
C SER A 279 22.41 50.51 -13.82
N VAL A 280 22.43 51.82 -13.89
CA VAL A 280 22.29 52.71 -12.71
C VAL A 280 20.85 52.70 -12.16
N LEU A 281 19.90 52.36 -12.97
CA LEU A 281 18.48 52.44 -12.63
C LEU A 281 17.93 51.22 -11.94
N ASP A 282 18.71 50.18 -11.87
CA ASP A 282 18.24 48.94 -11.30
C ASP A 282 19.22 48.30 -10.28
N PRO A 283 19.44 48.92 -9.15
CA PRO A 283 20.23 48.32 -8.06
C PRO A 283 19.52 47.08 -7.46
N LEU A 284 18.21 46.93 -7.68
CA LEU A 284 17.42 45.79 -7.21
C LEU A 284 17.24 44.69 -8.27
N GLY A 285 17.64 44.97 -9.53
CA GLY A 285 17.39 44.09 -10.65
C GLY A 285 15.91 44.00 -11.06
N LEU A 286 15.05 44.88 -10.57
CA LEU A 286 13.60 44.71 -10.59
C LEU A 286 12.86 45.96 -11.09
N ILE A 287 13.43 47.11 -10.90
CA ILE A 287 12.74 48.38 -11.02
C ILE A 287 13.03 49.03 -12.34
N LEU A 288 11.98 49.51 -13.00
CA LEU A 288 12.05 50.32 -14.18
C LEU A 288 12.64 49.62 -15.43
N ARG A 289 12.66 48.29 -15.43
CA ARG A 289 13.23 47.56 -16.54
C ARG A 289 12.61 46.20 -16.83
N PRO A 290 12.35 45.99 -18.10
CA PRO A 290 12.11 46.99 -19.12
C PRO A 290 10.90 47.82 -18.67
N PHE A 291 10.70 48.90 -19.29
CA PHE A 291 9.62 49.80 -18.93
C PHE A 291 8.87 50.32 -20.13
N SER A 292 7.62 50.66 -19.90
CA SER A 292 6.84 51.40 -20.85
C SER A 292 6.33 52.68 -20.20
N ILE A 293 5.95 53.58 -21.01
CA ILE A 293 5.44 54.88 -20.58
C ILE A 293 3.94 54.90 -20.93
N SER A 294 3.12 55.02 -19.91
CA SER A 294 1.70 55.23 -20.09
C SER A 294 1.44 56.58 -20.72
N ARG A 295 0.61 56.60 -21.77
CA ARG A 295 0.24 57.79 -22.49
C ARG A 295 -0.67 58.73 -21.70
N ALA A 296 -0.43 58.95 -20.47
CA ALA A 296 -1.21 59.94 -19.74
C ALA A 296 -0.96 61.39 -20.22
N TYR A 297 0.00 61.59 -21.13
CA TYR A 297 0.46 62.91 -21.53
C TYR A 297 0.49 63.12 -23.03
N SER A 298 -0.18 64.12 -23.47
CA SER A 298 -0.26 64.59 -24.85
C SER A 298 1.01 65.25 -25.37
N GLY A 299 2.07 65.32 -24.63
CA GLY A 299 3.37 65.98 -25.00
C GLY A 299 4.57 65.04 -24.98
N PHE A 300 4.36 63.76 -25.04
CA PHE A 300 5.47 62.80 -25.05
C PHE A 300 6.25 62.84 -26.37
N THR A 301 7.53 63.11 -26.29
CA THR A 301 8.36 63.15 -27.50
C THR A 301 8.86 61.76 -27.88
N PRO A 302 8.79 61.40 -29.17
CA PRO A 302 9.23 60.12 -29.68
C PRO A 302 10.73 59.85 -29.54
N GLU A 303 11.50 60.78 -29.07
CA GLU A 303 12.95 60.67 -28.94
C GLU A 303 13.42 59.63 -27.92
N ILE A 304 12.54 59.23 -27.04
CA ILE A 304 12.81 58.12 -26.15
C ILE A 304 12.65 56.79 -26.89
N ARG A 305 11.90 56.75 -27.95
CA ARG A 305 11.80 55.63 -28.87
C ARG A 305 13.01 55.51 -29.76
N GLY A 306 13.85 54.58 -29.58
CA GLY A 306 14.94 54.26 -30.48
C GLY A 306 16.34 54.43 -29.95
N THR A 307 16.52 55.12 -28.82
CA THR A 307 17.86 55.23 -28.19
C THR A 307 18.12 54.20 -27.12
N GLY A 308 17.12 53.39 -26.76
CA GLY A 308 17.23 52.47 -25.62
C GLY A 308 17.47 53.18 -24.27
N ARG A 309 17.42 54.50 -24.26
CA ARG A 309 17.65 55.32 -23.07
C ARG A 309 16.36 55.88 -22.55
N TYR A 310 16.06 55.52 -21.32
CA TYR A 310 14.98 56.11 -20.61
C TYR A 310 15.42 57.34 -19.81
N GLN A 311 14.86 58.49 -20.14
CA GLN A 311 15.22 59.76 -19.53
C GLN A 311 14.00 60.45 -18.95
N PRO A 312 13.49 59.93 -17.81
CA PRO A 312 12.25 60.42 -17.23
C PRO A 312 12.22 61.89 -16.83
N TRP A 313 13.41 62.44 -16.54
CA TRP A 313 13.60 63.85 -16.20
C TRP A 313 13.49 64.82 -17.34
N ILE A 314 13.42 64.31 -18.56
CA ILE A 314 13.22 65.15 -19.77
C ILE A 314 11.76 65.37 -20.05
N ILE A 315 10.89 64.50 -19.51
CA ILE A 315 9.47 64.56 -19.80
C ILE A 315 8.77 65.40 -18.72
N PRO A 316 8.15 66.53 -19.10
CA PRO A 316 7.32 67.26 -18.14
C PRO A 316 6.03 66.49 -17.89
N GLY A 317 5.71 66.27 -16.63
CA GLY A 317 4.49 65.64 -16.23
C GLY A 317 4.70 64.35 -15.46
N GLU A 318 3.64 63.56 -15.36
CA GLU A 318 3.65 62.26 -14.71
C GLU A 318 3.68 61.12 -15.75
N TRP A 319 4.38 60.07 -15.44
CA TRP A 319 4.39 58.86 -16.25
C TRP A 319 4.49 57.64 -15.34
N GLU A 320 3.91 56.62 -15.82
CA GLU A 320 3.78 55.36 -15.10
C GLU A 320 4.59 54.27 -15.80
N VAL A 321 5.33 53.54 -15.05
CA VAL A 321 6.03 52.35 -15.50
C VAL A 321 5.41 51.16 -14.83
N ASN A 322 4.90 50.27 -15.61
CA ASN A 322 4.32 49.03 -15.11
C ASN A 322 5.10 47.83 -15.65
N ILE A 323 5.69 47.09 -14.78
CA ILE A 323 6.55 45.94 -15.11
C ILE A 323 5.73 44.74 -15.58
N LEU A 324 4.52 44.63 -15.13
CA LEU A 324 3.67 43.48 -15.36
C LEU A 324 2.52 43.72 -16.36
N ASP A 325 2.40 44.94 -16.88
CA ASP A 325 1.43 45.25 -17.94
C ASP A 325 1.98 44.89 -19.32
N PRO A 326 1.54 43.82 -19.93
CA PRO A 326 2.06 43.36 -21.23
C PRO A 326 1.66 44.30 -22.37
N THR A 327 0.59 45.08 -22.24
CA THR A 327 0.14 45.99 -23.29
C THR A 327 0.97 47.20 -23.36
N ALA A 328 1.75 47.51 -22.34
CA ALA A 328 2.63 48.65 -22.23
C ALA A 328 4.01 48.37 -22.82
N TRP A 329 4.37 47.17 -23.22
CA TRP A 329 5.73 46.74 -23.55
C TRP A 329 5.88 46.28 -25.00
N HIS A 330 5.24 46.89 -25.91
CA HIS A 330 5.06 46.45 -27.29
C HIS A 330 6.31 45.96 -28.04
N ASP A 331 7.46 46.51 -27.78
CA ASP A 331 8.64 46.21 -28.56
C ASP A 331 9.79 45.63 -27.75
N ASN A 332 9.52 45.25 -26.48
CA ASN A 332 10.59 44.86 -25.57
C ASN A 332 10.59 43.38 -25.28
N LYS A 333 11.43 42.63 -25.95
CA LYS A 333 11.65 41.21 -25.80
C LYS A 333 12.17 40.79 -24.41
N TRP A 334 12.52 41.71 -23.57
CA TRP A 334 12.99 41.49 -22.21
C TRP A 334 11.90 41.15 -21.25
N TYR A 335 10.68 41.41 -21.61
CA TYR A 335 9.58 41.21 -20.76
C TYR A 335 9.08 39.78 -20.80
N ALA A 336 9.37 39.05 -19.76
CA ALA A 336 9.27 37.59 -19.85
C ALA A 336 7.86 37.07 -19.71
N LEU A 337 6.92 37.83 -19.22
CA LEU A 337 5.50 37.41 -19.26
C LEU A 337 4.97 37.33 -20.70
N ASN A 338 5.62 38.00 -21.62
CA ASN A 338 5.31 37.92 -23.04
C ASN A 338 5.97 36.77 -23.76
N ASN A 339 6.86 36.08 -23.05
CA ASN A 339 7.65 34.97 -23.60
C ASN A 339 7.27 33.69 -22.88
N SER A 340 6.24 33.04 -23.41
CA SER A 340 5.74 31.76 -22.82
C SER A 340 6.82 30.68 -22.82
N GLU A 341 7.67 30.65 -23.85
CA GLU A 341 8.73 29.62 -23.93
C GLU A 341 9.74 29.78 -22.80
N ARG A 342 10.08 31.02 -22.47
CA ARG A 342 11.02 31.31 -21.40
C ARG A 342 10.46 31.02 -20.04
N VAL A 343 9.23 31.39 -19.78
CA VAL A 343 8.54 31.07 -18.51
C VAL A 343 8.35 29.57 -18.42
N ASP A 344 7.96 28.89 -19.49
CA ASP A 344 7.85 27.45 -19.56
C ASP A 344 9.19 26.75 -19.29
N ALA A 345 10.29 27.27 -19.88
CA ALA A 345 11.62 26.72 -19.60
C ALA A 345 12.02 26.86 -18.13
N GLN A 346 11.70 27.98 -17.50
CA GLN A 346 11.93 28.15 -16.05
C GLN A 346 11.06 27.24 -15.20
N ILE A 347 9.79 27.06 -15.56
CA ILE A 347 8.91 26.12 -14.87
C ILE A 347 9.47 24.70 -14.98
N ARG A 348 9.94 24.29 -16.15
CA ARG A 348 10.60 22.99 -16.35
C ARG A 348 11.91 22.86 -15.56
N GLY A 349 12.60 23.96 -15.35
CA GLY A 349 13.84 24.04 -14.57
C GLY A 349 13.63 24.04 -13.04
N ILE A 350 12.40 24.15 -12.56
CA ILE A 350 12.12 24.07 -11.10
C ILE A 350 12.45 22.67 -10.63
N SER A 351 13.47 22.55 -9.81
CA SER A 351 13.97 21.27 -9.30
C SER A 351 13.65 21.06 -7.81
N SER A 352 13.27 22.11 -7.10
CA SER A 352 13.05 22.03 -5.65
C SER A 352 11.99 23.01 -5.17
N PHE A 353 11.34 22.60 -4.09
CA PHE A 353 10.51 23.46 -3.26
C PHE A 353 11.13 23.55 -1.88
N TYR A 354 11.14 24.74 -1.31
CA TYR A 354 11.86 25.06 -0.09
C TYR A 354 10.89 25.39 1.04
N LEU A 355 11.12 24.79 2.21
CA LEU A 355 10.32 25.02 3.39
C LEU A 355 10.49 26.47 3.86
N ILE A 356 9.38 27.18 3.96
CA ILE A 356 9.37 28.56 4.44
C ILE A 356 8.73 28.74 5.81
N LYS A 357 7.78 27.88 6.15
CA LYS A 357 7.07 27.95 7.43
C LYS A 357 6.42 26.60 7.77
N SER A 358 6.43 26.28 9.06
CA SER A 358 5.64 25.18 9.64
C SER A 358 4.60 25.76 10.60
N ALA A 359 3.34 25.38 10.40
CA ALA A 359 2.24 25.77 11.29
C ALA A 359 1.80 24.53 12.08
N GLU A 360 2.05 24.52 13.40
CA GLU A 360 1.65 23.42 14.26
C GLU A 360 0.13 23.24 14.31
N ILE A 361 -0.32 21.98 14.30
CA ILE A 361 -1.72 21.66 14.48
C ILE A 361 -2.04 21.63 15.96
N LYS A 362 -2.91 22.55 16.39
CA LYS A 362 -3.34 22.65 17.79
C LYS A 362 -4.78 22.21 17.92
N PRO A 363 -5.10 21.28 18.85
CA PRO A 363 -6.48 20.93 19.15
C PRO A 363 -7.27 22.17 19.54
N GLY A 364 -8.49 22.31 18.99
CA GLY A 364 -9.38 23.42 19.28
C GLY A 364 -9.16 24.69 18.44
N VAL A 365 -8.12 24.77 17.64
CA VAL A 365 -7.94 25.87 16.69
C VAL A 365 -8.77 25.62 15.45
N ILE A 366 -9.71 26.49 15.15
CA ILE A 366 -10.66 26.34 14.05
C ILE A 366 -10.14 26.96 12.74
N SER A 367 -9.12 27.82 12.80
CA SER A 367 -8.62 28.56 11.63
C SER A 367 -7.10 28.58 11.58
N LEU A 368 -6.54 28.24 10.42
CA LEU A 368 -5.14 28.43 10.08
C LEU A 368 -4.99 29.70 9.23
N SER A 369 -5.26 30.87 9.78
CA SER A 369 -5.02 32.12 9.08
C SER A 369 -3.80 32.81 9.68
N HIS A 370 -2.72 32.92 8.92
CA HIS A 370 -1.56 33.71 9.32
C HIS A 370 -0.90 34.35 8.12
N GLU A 371 -0.25 35.47 8.35
CA GLU A 371 0.64 36.05 7.36
C GLU A 371 1.94 35.24 7.33
N LEU A 372 2.38 34.93 6.15
CA LEU A 372 3.70 34.33 5.93
C LEU A 372 4.67 35.49 5.83
N ASP A 373 5.34 35.76 6.94
CA ASP A 373 6.31 36.82 7.04
C ASP A 373 7.67 36.36 6.52
N MET A 374 7.85 36.50 5.21
CA MET A 374 9.11 36.12 4.56
C MET A 374 9.54 37.13 3.52
N ARG A 375 10.83 37.42 3.59
CA ARG A 375 11.53 38.18 2.58
C ARG A 375 11.92 37.26 1.41
N PHE A 376 11.40 37.57 0.22
CA PHE A 376 11.58 36.77 -0.97
C PHE A 376 12.07 37.61 -2.16
N ASP A 377 13.24 38.21 -1.95
CA ASP A 377 14.00 38.80 -3.04
C ASP A 377 15.04 37.81 -3.59
N LYS A 378 15.66 38.15 -4.72
CA LYS A 378 16.66 37.29 -5.36
C LYS A 378 17.84 36.99 -4.44
N GLU A 379 18.36 38.02 -3.77
CA GLU A 379 19.53 37.91 -2.89
C GLU A 379 19.20 37.11 -1.65
N GLY A 380 18.13 37.45 -0.95
CA GLY A 380 17.68 36.74 0.23
C GLY A 380 17.32 35.28 -0.04
N PHE A 381 16.74 34.96 -1.19
CA PHE A 381 16.48 33.58 -1.59
C PHE A 381 17.78 32.80 -1.82
N LEU A 382 18.71 33.36 -2.62
CA LEU A 382 19.97 32.71 -2.94
C LEU A 382 20.87 32.54 -1.71
N GLU A 383 20.89 33.50 -0.79
CA GLU A 383 21.66 33.41 0.46
C GLU A 383 21.14 32.33 1.39
N ASN A 384 19.84 32.09 1.41
CA ASN A 384 19.20 31.17 2.35
C ASN A 384 18.88 29.81 1.74
N ILE A 385 18.98 29.63 0.42
CA ILE A 385 18.58 28.39 -0.27
C ILE A 385 19.31 27.15 0.26
N ALA A 386 20.56 27.29 0.64
CA ALA A 386 21.38 26.19 1.18
C ALA A 386 20.94 25.76 2.60
N THR A 387 20.22 26.61 3.32
CA THR A 387 19.75 26.35 4.69
C THR A 387 18.31 25.88 4.74
N TYR A 388 17.55 26.04 3.67
CA TYR A 388 16.16 25.62 3.62
C TYR A 388 16.04 24.10 3.42
N GLU A 389 15.19 23.48 4.21
CA GLU A 389 14.77 22.12 3.98
C GLU A 389 14.01 22.03 2.64
N THR A 390 14.38 21.06 1.80
CA THR A 390 13.70 20.83 0.55
C THR A 390 12.56 19.84 0.70
N LEU A 391 11.49 20.06 -0.04
CA LEU A 391 10.38 19.12 -0.11
C LEU A 391 10.81 17.88 -0.90
N HIS A 392 10.67 16.73 -0.28
CA HIS A 392 10.79 15.45 -0.97
C HIS A 392 9.43 15.07 -1.57
N ASP A 393 9.26 15.32 -2.87
CA ASP A 393 8.04 15.02 -3.61
C ASP A 393 8.11 13.62 -4.23
N ASP A 394 8.29 12.62 -3.37
CA ASP A 394 8.32 11.21 -3.76
C ASP A 394 7.09 10.42 -3.27
N ALA A 395 6.14 11.11 -2.64
CA ALA A 395 4.89 10.49 -2.25
C ALA A 395 3.96 10.27 -3.44
N LYS A 396 3.36 9.08 -3.52
CA LYS A 396 2.50 8.72 -4.62
C LYS A 396 1.14 9.39 -4.51
N SER A 397 0.76 9.88 -5.63
CA SER A 397 -0.48 10.47 -6.17
C SER A 397 -1.69 10.73 -5.24
N HIS A 398 -2.42 11.74 -5.64
CA HIS A 398 -3.68 12.27 -5.10
C HIS A 398 -4.89 11.34 -5.34
N HIS A 399 -4.68 10.02 -5.42
CA HIS A 399 -5.77 9.06 -5.63
C HIS A 399 -6.10 8.35 -4.33
N LYS A 400 -7.37 8.01 -4.19
CA LYS A 400 -7.78 7.08 -3.15
C LYS A 400 -7.36 5.68 -3.58
N THR A 401 -6.41 5.11 -2.86
CA THR A 401 -5.95 3.74 -3.08
C THR A 401 -6.72 2.80 -2.16
N VAL A 402 -7.35 1.79 -2.73
CA VAL A 402 -8.10 0.77 -2.00
C VAL A 402 -7.37 -0.56 -2.16
N PRO A 403 -6.73 -1.08 -1.12
CA PRO A 403 -6.09 -2.39 -1.13
C PRO A 403 -7.08 -3.51 -0.79
N THR A 404 -6.85 -4.71 -1.31
CA THR A 404 -7.58 -5.91 -0.92
C THR A 404 -6.83 -6.77 0.10
N SER A 405 -5.52 -6.60 0.20
CA SER A 405 -4.69 -7.32 1.16
C SER A 405 -3.54 -6.44 1.66
N ALA A 406 -3.12 -6.68 2.88
CA ALA A 406 -2.05 -5.97 3.55
C ALA A 406 -1.13 -6.95 4.29
N TYR A 407 0.15 -6.64 4.32
CA TYR A 407 1.14 -7.43 5.04
C TYR A 407 2.17 -6.52 5.70
N ILE A 408 2.45 -6.77 6.97
CA ILE A 408 3.39 -5.96 7.75
C ILE A 408 4.70 -6.73 7.90
N TYR A 409 5.77 -6.08 7.44
CA TYR A 409 7.10 -6.64 7.53
C TYR A 409 8.15 -5.52 7.69
N ASN A 410 9.12 -5.73 8.58
CA ASN A 410 10.14 -4.74 8.93
C ASN A 410 9.57 -3.36 9.26
N SER A 411 8.50 -3.34 10.06
CA SER A 411 7.78 -2.12 10.44
C SER A 411 7.25 -1.28 9.25
N ARG A 412 7.09 -1.90 8.08
CA ARG A 412 6.50 -1.30 6.89
C ARG A 412 5.19 -2.00 6.55
N LEU A 413 4.24 -1.23 6.12
CA LEU A 413 2.98 -1.74 5.58
C LEU A 413 3.15 -1.96 4.07
N ASN A 414 2.90 -3.19 3.63
CA ASN A 414 2.86 -3.56 2.23
C ASN A 414 1.43 -3.85 1.83
N ILE A 415 0.92 -3.16 0.83
CA ILE A 415 -0.46 -3.32 0.34
C ILE A 415 -0.47 -3.78 -1.11
N THR A 416 -1.45 -4.63 -1.44
CA THR A 416 -1.61 -5.20 -2.77
C THR A 416 -3.08 -5.43 -3.12
N GLY A 417 -3.34 -5.90 -4.34
CA GLY A 417 -4.70 -6.00 -4.85
C GLY A 417 -5.36 -4.63 -4.94
N LEU A 418 -4.59 -3.67 -5.46
CA LEU A 418 -4.93 -2.27 -5.41
C LEU A 418 -5.95 -1.88 -6.47
N SER A 419 -6.81 -0.94 -6.12
CA SER A 419 -7.54 -0.12 -7.07
C SER A 419 -7.38 1.35 -6.71
N GLU A 420 -7.19 2.19 -7.70
CA GLU A 420 -7.10 3.64 -7.55
C GLU A 420 -8.37 4.31 -8.06
N GLN A 421 -8.99 5.10 -7.23
CA GLN A 421 -10.09 5.96 -7.63
C GLN A 421 -9.57 7.37 -7.85
N LEU A 422 -9.89 7.95 -9.00
CA LEU A 422 -9.68 9.37 -9.22
C LEU A 422 -10.58 10.13 -8.27
N LEU A 423 -10.00 11.03 -7.50
CA LEU A 423 -10.78 11.91 -6.66
C LEU A 423 -11.30 13.06 -7.52
N PRO A 424 -12.59 13.18 -7.74
CA PRO A 424 -13.17 14.26 -8.53
C PRO A 424 -13.20 15.55 -7.70
N GLN A 425 -12.04 16.11 -7.43
CA GLN A 425 -11.94 17.36 -6.66
C GLN A 425 -11.38 18.46 -7.54
N SER A 426 -12.21 19.44 -7.80
CA SER A 426 -11.88 20.70 -8.49
C SER A 426 -10.76 21.49 -7.82
N ASP A 427 -10.48 21.22 -6.57
CA ASP A 427 -9.47 21.94 -5.76
C ASP A 427 -8.04 21.58 -6.11
N ARG A 428 -7.83 20.49 -6.82
CA ARG A 428 -6.49 20.04 -7.24
C ARG A 428 -6.07 20.61 -8.59
N TRP A 429 -7.00 21.34 -9.23
CA TRP A 429 -6.79 21.99 -10.50
C TRP A 429 -6.71 23.48 -10.24
N ARG A 430 -5.67 24.11 -10.73
CA ARG A 430 -5.53 25.54 -10.60
C ARG A 430 -5.41 26.16 -11.97
N LEU A 431 -6.38 27.01 -12.29
CA LEU A 431 -6.33 27.98 -13.38
C LEU A 431 -5.99 29.33 -12.77
N PHE A 432 -4.98 29.97 -13.26
CA PHE A 432 -4.59 31.31 -12.82
C PHE A 432 -4.85 32.30 -13.93
N PRO A 433 -6.01 32.90 -13.97
CA PRO A 433 -6.26 33.99 -14.88
C PRO A 433 -5.59 35.27 -14.35
N TYR A 434 -4.83 35.89 -15.19
CA TYR A 434 -4.27 37.23 -14.95
C TYR A 434 -5.02 38.22 -15.77
N THR A 435 -6.20 38.71 -15.32
CA THR A 435 -6.92 39.76 -16.03
C THR A 435 -8.07 40.40 -15.28
N THR A 436 -8.51 41.54 -15.79
CA THR A 436 -9.77 42.16 -15.42
C THR A 436 -10.96 41.28 -15.78
N PRO A 437 -11.92 41.12 -14.88
CA PRO A 437 -13.12 40.33 -15.14
C PRO A 437 -13.89 40.89 -16.36
N VAL A 438 -14.26 40.04 -17.30
CA VAL A 438 -15.13 40.35 -18.42
C VAL A 438 -16.47 39.70 -18.16
N ALA A 439 -17.52 40.52 -18.06
CA ALA A 439 -18.84 40.01 -17.85
C ALA A 439 -19.29 39.10 -19.01
N SER A 440 -20.05 38.07 -18.71
CA SER A 440 -20.69 37.20 -19.71
C SER A 440 -19.73 36.27 -20.48
N GLN A 441 -18.57 35.94 -19.92
CA GLN A 441 -17.72 34.87 -20.42
C GLN A 441 -17.59 33.75 -19.40
N PHE A 442 -17.64 32.49 -19.88
CA PHE A 442 -17.45 31.31 -19.06
C PHE A 442 -16.39 30.41 -19.72
N LEU A 443 -15.55 29.84 -18.89
CA LEU A 443 -14.54 28.86 -19.30
C LEU A 443 -14.78 27.57 -18.56
N TYR A 444 -15.07 26.51 -19.29
CA TYR A 444 -15.19 25.15 -18.78
C TYR A 444 -13.91 24.40 -19.11
N MET A 445 -13.30 23.74 -18.12
CA MET A 445 -12.05 23.02 -18.31
C MET A 445 -12.17 21.58 -17.87
N PHE A 446 -11.56 20.70 -18.67
CA PHE A 446 -11.55 19.27 -18.43
C PHE A 446 -10.18 18.69 -18.70
N PHE A 447 -9.76 17.71 -17.89
CA PHE A 447 -8.58 16.90 -18.18
C PHE A 447 -9.00 15.56 -18.77
N VAL A 448 -8.18 15.05 -19.66
CA VAL A 448 -8.33 13.73 -20.24
C VAL A 448 -7.15 12.88 -19.76
N ILE A 449 -7.46 11.77 -19.09
CA ILE A 449 -6.51 10.85 -18.50
C ILE A 449 -6.64 9.51 -19.22
N LYS A 450 -5.51 8.88 -19.56
CA LYS A 450 -5.50 7.51 -20.10
C LYS A 450 -5.67 6.52 -18.95
N GLY A 451 -6.75 5.74 -18.98
CA GLY A 451 -6.92 4.60 -18.10
C GLY A 451 -5.93 3.47 -18.44
N ASP A 452 -5.72 2.56 -17.49
CA ASP A 452 -4.85 1.38 -17.70
C ASP A 452 -5.39 0.43 -18.78
N ASP A 453 -6.70 0.51 -19.07
CA ASP A 453 -7.36 -0.19 -20.18
C ASP A 453 -7.25 0.53 -21.53
N GLY A 454 -6.57 1.68 -21.56
CA GLY A 454 -6.40 2.50 -22.75
C GLY A 454 -7.57 3.44 -23.06
N GLU A 455 -8.68 3.35 -22.32
CA GLU A 455 -9.83 4.23 -22.49
C GLU A 455 -9.63 5.59 -21.84
N ASP A 456 -10.26 6.62 -22.39
CA ASP A 456 -10.20 7.97 -21.87
C ASP A 456 -11.13 8.15 -20.66
N VAL A 457 -10.60 8.79 -19.63
CA VAL A 457 -11.36 9.23 -18.45
C VAL A 457 -11.34 10.74 -18.41
N TYR A 458 -12.50 11.35 -18.25
CA TYR A 458 -12.68 12.77 -18.28
C TYR A 458 -12.93 13.30 -16.86
N ILE A 459 -12.21 14.36 -16.48
CA ILE A 459 -12.33 14.98 -15.15
C ILE A 459 -12.56 16.46 -15.33
N SER A 460 -13.55 17.01 -14.65
CA SER A 460 -13.78 18.45 -14.63
C SER A 460 -12.68 19.15 -13.83
N ALA A 461 -12.05 20.14 -14.43
CA ALA A 461 -11.12 21.04 -13.77
C ALA A 461 -11.80 22.30 -13.24
N GLY A 462 -13.09 22.47 -13.50
CA GLY A 462 -13.90 23.57 -13.00
C GLY A 462 -14.54 24.41 -14.09
N VAL A 463 -15.40 25.32 -13.64
CA VAL A 463 -16.05 26.33 -14.48
C VAL A 463 -15.67 27.69 -13.90
N TYR A 464 -15.16 28.55 -14.74
CA TYR A 464 -14.70 29.89 -14.38
C TYR A 464 -15.59 30.92 -15.06
N SER A 465 -16.19 31.80 -14.27
CA SER A 465 -17.02 32.88 -14.77
C SER A 465 -16.27 34.20 -14.81
N SER A 466 -16.67 35.07 -15.73
CA SER A 466 -16.13 36.43 -15.85
C SER A 466 -14.63 36.48 -16.10
N VAL A 467 -14.13 35.57 -16.94
CA VAL A 467 -12.70 35.46 -17.27
C VAL A 467 -12.48 35.94 -18.71
N ASP A 468 -11.56 36.90 -18.89
CA ASP A 468 -11.11 37.27 -20.25
C ASP A 468 -10.14 36.20 -20.76
N VAL A 469 -10.70 35.24 -21.51
CA VAL A 469 -9.97 34.06 -22.01
C VAL A 469 -8.90 34.43 -23.04
N ASP A 470 -9.06 35.59 -23.70
CA ASP A 470 -8.14 36.03 -24.74
C ASP A 470 -6.90 36.74 -24.19
N LYS A 471 -6.89 37.02 -22.88
CA LYS A 471 -5.78 37.73 -22.21
C LYS A 471 -5.27 36.95 -20.97
N LEU A 472 -5.30 35.64 -21.00
CA LEU A 472 -4.89 34.80 -19.87
C LEU A 472 -3.44 34.35 -19.95
N LEU A 473 -2.68 34.65 -18.91
CA LEU A 473 -1.56 33.78 -18.55
C LEU A 473 -2.16 32.62 -17.78
N THR A 474 -2.27 31.49 -18.42
CA THR A 474 -2.94 30.34 -17.85
C THR A 474 -1.95 29.23 -17.59
N PHE A 475 -1.77 28.91 -16.33
CA PHE A 475 -1.09 27.69 -15.94
C PHE A 475 -2.16 26.70 -15.46
N VAL A 476 -2.21 25.54 -16.10
CA VAL A 476 -3.18 24.50 -15.78
C VAL A 476 -2.40 23.26 -15.41
N TYR A 477 -2.63 22.76 -14.24
CA TYR A 477 -1.93 21.62 -13.69
C TYR A 477 -2.90 20.52 -13.32
N CYS A 478 -2.63 19.29 -13.77
CA CYS A 478 -3.30 18.08 -13.34
C CYS A 478 -2.37 17.25 -12.47
N PRO A 479 -2.72 16.90 -11.23
CA PRO A 479 -1.87 16.10 -10.36
C PRO A 479 -1.73 14.65 -10.84
N ASP A 480 -2.55 14.20 -11.76
CA ASP A 480 -2.43 12.86 -12.32
C ASP A 480 -1.43 12.84 -13.48
N HIS A 481 -0.34 12.11 -13.31
CA HIS A 481 0.69 11.96 -14.32
C HIS A 481 0.22 11.24 -15.60
N ARG A 482 -0.93 10.57 -15.56
CA ARG A 482 -1.56 9.93 -16.72
C ARG A 482 -2.35 10.92 -17.58
N ALA A 483 -2.59 12.12 -17.08
CA ALA A 483 -3.23 13.16 -17.84
C ALA A 483 -2.33 13.53 -19.04
N TYR A 484 -2.92 13.59 -20.21
CA TYR A 484 -2.19 13.88 -21.42
C TYR A 484 -2.76 15.06 -22.22
N LYS A 485 -4.01 15.43 -21.93
CA LYS A 485 -4.69 16.51 -22.67
C LYS A 485 -5.61 17.31 -21.75
N VAL A 486 -5.69 18.62 -21.99
CA VAL A 486 -6.72 19.50 -21.45
C VAL A 486 -7.67 19.91 -22.58
N VAL A 487 -8.94 19.93 -22.27
CA VAL A 487 -10.01 20.39 -23.15
C VAL A 487 -10.70 21.55 -22.48
N ALA A 488 -10.80 22.68 -23.17
CA ALA A 488 -11.48 23.86 -22.68
C ALA A 488 -12.64 24.25 -23.61
N TYR A 489 -13.74 24.66 -23.02
CA TYR A 489 -14.85 25.25 -23.73
C TYR A 489 -15.01 26.69 -23.27
N LYS A 490 -14.98 27.63 -24.22
CA LYS A 490 -15.31 29.03 -24.00
C LYS A 490 -16.76 29.26 -24.39
N GLN A 491 -17.51 29.87 -23.49
CA GLN A 491 -18.90 30.36 -23.75
C GLN A 491 -18.88 31.86 -23.61
N GLU A 492 -19.26 32.57 -24.63
CA GLU A 492 -19.25 34.03 -24.69
C GLU A 492 -20.54 34.55 -25.37
N VAL A 493 -20.98 35.74 -24.97
CA VAL A 493 -22.08 36.41 -25.63
C VAL A 493 -21.59 37.28 -26.76
N VAL A 494 -22.06 37.00 -27.97
CA VAL A 494 -21.80 37.82 -29.16
C VAL A 494 -23.12 38.35 -29.68
N GLY A 495 -23.33 39.65 -29.52
CA GLY A 495 -24.65 40.27 -29.74
C GLY A 495 -25.67 39.79 -28.69
N SER A 496 -26.69 39.07 -29.11
CA SER A 496 -27.73 38.48 -28.24
C SER A 496 -27.66 36.97 -28.14
N THR A 497 -26.65 36.32 -28.71
CA THR A 497 -26.54 34.87 -28.78
C THR A 497 -25.31 34.35 -28.05
N TRP A 498 -25.43 33.16 -27.44
CA TRP A 498 -24.31 32.44 -26.89
C TRP A 498 -23.52 31.73 -27.98
N VAL A 499 -22.21 31.96 -28.00
CA VAL A 499 -21.29 31.32 -28.91
C VAL A 499 -20.35 30.41 -28.09
N TYR A 500 -20.14 29.20 -28.60
CA TYR A 500 -19.30 28.20 -27.98
C TYR A 500 -18.08 27.94 -28.86
N LYS A 501 -16.91 27.89 -28.21
CA LYS A 501 -15.66 27.53 -28.86
C LYS A 501 -14.98 26.46 -28.02
N LYS A 502 -14.25 25.56 -28.67
CA LYS A 502 -13.50 24.46 -28.04
C LYS A 502 -12.02 24.64 -28.33
N LEU A 503 -11.19 24.33 -27.34
CA LEU A 503 -9.73 24.27 -27.44
C LEU A 503 -9.25 22.95 -26.85
N GLU A 504 -8.34 22.29 -27.53
CA GLU A 504 -7.63 21.12 -26.99
C GLU A 504 -6.13 21.41 -26.96
N ARG A 505 -5.47 21.05 -25.86
CA ARG A 505 -4.01 21.15 -25.73
C ARG A 505 -3.45 19.91 -25.07
N GLU A 506 -2.28 19.51 -25.55
CA GLU A 506 -1.51 18.46 -24.90
C GLU A 506 -0.88 18.99 -23.60
N LEU A 507 -0.79 18.10 -22.61
CA LEU A 507 -0.17 18.40 -21.34
C LEU A 507 1.28 17.94 -21.34
N THR A 508 2.16 18.78 -20.84
CA THR A 508 3.58 18.46 -20.64
C THR A 508 3.72 17.73 -19.28
N LYS A 509 4.37 16.59 -19.31
CA LYS A 509 4.70 15.88 -18.06
C LYS A 509 5.87 16.57 -17.37
N HIS A 510 5.75 16.75 -16.07
CA HIS A 510 6.79 17.32 -15.24
C HIS A 510 7.13 16.35 -14.11
N SER A 511 8.34 15.82 -14.14
CA SER A 511 8.79 14.82 -13.14
C SER A 511 8.76 15.36 -11.72
N PHE A 512 8.95 16.66 -11.57
CA PHE A 512 9.10 17.32 -10.28
C PHE A 512 7.77 17.77 -9.67
N LEU A 513 6.79 18.10 -10.48
CA LEU A 513 5.47 18.51 -10.04
C LEU A 513 4.51 17.33 -9.84
N SER A 514 5.01 16.09 -10.00
CA SER A 514 4.23 14.85 -9.86
C SER A 514 2.94 14.83 -10.68
N GLY A 515 2.90 15.54 -11.81
CA GLY A 515 1.71 15.63 -12.64
C GLY A 515 2.01 16.13 -14.04
N ALA A 516 1.01 16.69 -14.68
CA ALA A 516 1.09 17.24 -16.00
C ALA A 516 0.54 18.67 -16.05
N TYR A 517 1.10 19.51 -16.87
CA TYR A 517 0.66 20.91 -16.98
C TYR A 517 0.60 21.40 -18.42
N ALA A 518 -0.17 22.45 -18.62
CA ALA A 518 -0.14 23.25 -19.84
C ALA A 518 -0.07 24.73 -19.47
N MET A 519 0.57 25.52 -20.33
CA MET A 519 0.67 26.95 -20.17
C MET A 519 0.20 27.68 -21.43
N GLY A 520 -0.57 28.73 -21.23
CA GLY A 520 -0.96 29.68 -22.27
C GLY A 520 -0.44 31.06 -21.95
N THR A 521 -0.31 31.90 -22.96
CA THR A 521 0.11 33.32 -22.81
C THR A 521 -1.00 34.27 -23.18
N HIS A 522 -0.99 35.44 -22.56
CA HIS A 522 -2.02 36.45 -22.76
C HIS A 522 -1.70 37.51 -23.83
N LEU A 523 -0.56 37.41 -24.47
CA LEU A 523 -0.18 38.41 -25.47
C LEU A 523 -0.51 38.03 -26.89
N SER A 524 -0.65 36.74 -27.14
CA SER A 524 -1.28 36.29 -28.36
C SER A 524 -2.63 35.73 -27.99
N PRO A 525 -3.69 36.04 -28.73
CA PRO A 525 -4.93 35.31 -28.58
C PRO A 525 -4.62 33.82 -28.52
N ILE A 526 -5.19 33.09 -27.58
CA ILE A 526 -4.99 31.67 -27.53
C ILE A 526 -5.44 31.10 -28.86
N GLU A 527 -4.49 30.78 -29.72
CA GLU A 527 -4.78 30.24 -31.06
C GLU A 527 -5.31 28.80 -30.92
N GLY A 528 -6.10 28.38 -31.89
CA GLY A 528 -6.60 27.02 -31.98
C GLY A 528 -8.01 26.83 -31.40
N TRP A 529 -8.70 27.89 -31.06
CA TRP A 529 -10.13 27.82 -30.76
C TRP A 529 -10.93 27.45 -32.00
N VAL A 530 -11.66 26.32 -31.94
CA VAL A 530 -12.55 25.89 -33.02
C VAL A 530 -14.00 26.10 -32.58
N SER A 531 -14.86 26.40 -33.58
CA SER A 531 -16.31 26.55 -33.34
C SER A 531 -16.87 25.27 -32.74
N SER A 532 -17.72 25.41 -31.73
CA SER A 532 -18.39 24.32 -31.03
C SER A 532 -19.84 24.66 -30.74
N SER A 533 -20.55 23.77 -30.07
CA SER A 533 -21.95 23.95 -29.71
C SER A 533 -22.20 23.66 -28.22
N GLU A 534 -23.32 24.15 -27.71
CA GLU A 534 -23.77 23.75 -26.37
C GLU A 534 -23.96 22.24 -26.24
N ARG A 535 -24.45 21.59 -27.30
CA ARG A 535 -24.64 20.15 -27.33
C ARG A 535 -23.31 19.40 -27.10
N ASP A 536 -22.21 19.90 -27.71
CA ASP A 536 -20.87 19.27 -27.55
C ASP A 536 -20.36 19.43 -26.12
N LEU A 537 -20.56 20.60 -25.52
CA LEU A 537 -20.21 20.84 -24.12
C LEU A 537 -21.00 19.90 -23.19
N ARG A 538 -22.32 19.79 -23.38
CA ARG A 538 -23.17 18.92 -22.55
C ARG A 538 -22.84 17.45 -22.71
N ALA A 539 -22.52 17.02 -23.92
CA ALA A 539 -22.02 15.64 -24.16
C ALA A 539 -20.70 15.38 -23.42
N PHE A 540 -19.81 16.36 -23.39
CA PHE A 540 -18.55 16.24 -22.66
C PHE A 540 -18.76 16.19 -21.14
N GLU A 541 -19.63 17.02 -20.61
CA GLU A 541 -20.03 16.98 -19.19
C GLU A 541 -20.66 15.63 -18.79
N SER A 542 -21.47 15.06 -19.69
CA SER A 542 -22.05 13.72 -19.48
C SER A 542 -20.97 12.63 -19.41
N ASN A 543 -19.94 12.70 -20.26
CA ASN A 543 -18.80 11.81 -20.20
C ASN A 543 -18.02 11.95 -18.89
N VAL A 544 -17.86 13.17 -18.38
CA VAL A 544 -17.25 13.41 -17.07
C VAL A 544 -18.03 12.71 -15.97
N GLN A 545 -19.36 12.83 -15.96
CA GLN A 545 -20.20 12.15 -14.97
C GLN A 545 -20.10 10.62 -15.06
N ALA A 546 -20.00 10.08 -16.25
CA ALA A 546 -19.89 8.63 -16.48
C ALA A 546 -18.52 8.07 -16.06
N THR A 547 -17.45 8.83 -16.26
CA THR A 547 -16.07 8.31 -16.11
C THR A 547 -15.36 8.74 -14.82
N SER A 548 -15.78 9.86 -14.20
CA SER A 548 -15.11 10.42 -13.02
C SER A 548 -15.12 9.53 -11.77
N LYS A 549 -16.08 8.59 -11.68
CA LYS A 549 -16.20 7.62 -10.58
C LYS A 549 -15.48 6.30 -10.85
N ARG A 550 -14.83 6.18 -11.98
CA ARG A 550 -14.18 4.95 -12.40
C ARG A 550 -12.98 4.66 -11.50
N SER A 551 -12.84 3.39 -11.09
CA SER A 551 -11.65 2.90 -10.39
C SER A 551 -10.76 2.14 -11.38
N PHE A 552 -9.46 2.30 -11.21
CA PHE A 552 -8.43 1.62 -12.01
C PHE A 552 -7.81 0.50 -11.18
N PRO A 553 -7.98 -0.77 -11.59
CA PRO A 553 -7.34 -1.87 -10.92
C PRO A 553 -5.82 -1.86 -11.21
N LEU A 554 -5.04 -2.07 -10.17
CA LEU A 554 -3.59 -2.24 -10.23
C LEU A 554 -3.22 -3.62 -9.69
N PRO A 555 -3.54 -4.70 -10.42
CA PRO A 555 -3.49 -6.05 -9.90
C PRO A 555 -2.08 -6.56 -9.62
N ASN A 556 -1.07 -5.99 -10.28
CA ASN A 556 0.34 -6.40 -10.21
C ASN A 556 1.23 -5.41 -9.43
N LYS A 557 0.64 -4.52 -8.64
CA LYS A 557 1.41 -3.54 -7.85
C LYS A 557 1.48 -3.92 -6.38
N VAL A 558 2.63 -3.66 -5.79
CA VAL A 558 2.85 -3.65 -4.33
C VAL A 558 3.28 -2.25 -3.94
N TYR A 559 2.59 -1.66 -2.98
CA TYR A 559 2.98 -0.38 -2.38
C TYR A 559 3.53 -0.66 -0.99
N THR A 560 4.74 -0.18 -0.74
CA THR A 560 5.43 -0.31 0.55
C THR A 560 5.51 1.05 1.23
N SER A 561 5.04 1.13 2.47
CA SER A 561 5.07 2.36 3.25
C SER A 561 6.46 2.74 3.74
N GLU A 562 6.61 3.94 4.29
CA GLU A 562 7.76 4.30 5.12
C GLU A 562 7.82 3.45 6.41
N VAL A 563 8.98 3.41 7.05
CA VAL A 563 9.18 2.65 8.30
C VAL A 563 8.35 3.24 9.41
N ASN A 564 7.61 2.40 10.14
CA ASN A 564 6.69 2.80 11.23
C ASN A 564 5.62 3.83 10.83
N ASN A 565 5.42 4.04 9.53
CA ASN A 565 4.51 5.02 9.01
C ASN A 565 3.56 4.42 7.96
N PRO A 566 2.45 3.82 8.38
CA PRO A 566 1.51 3.19 7.46
C PRO A 566 0.68 4.21 6.65
N PHE A 567 0.90 5.49 6.84
CA PHE A 567 0.14 6.57 6.22
C PHE A 567 0.81 7.14 4.98
N ASN A 568 2.09 6.85 4.75
CA ASN A 568 2.85 7.40 3.64
C ASN A 568 3.47 6.29 2.78
N PHE A 569 3.15 6.31 1.49
CA PHE A 569 3.68 5.40 0.47
C PHE A 569 4.53 6.20 -0.52
N PRO A 570 5.87 6.18 -0.40
CA PRO A 570 6.75 6.88 -1.32
C PRO A 570 6.73 6.24 -2.70
N THR A 571 7.01 7.03 -3.73
CA THR A 571 7.08 6.54 -5.13
C THR A 571 8.12 5.42 -5.30
N ARG A 572 9.23 5.50 -4.56
CA ARG A 572 10.25 4.45 -4.52
C ARG A 572 9.77 3.13 -3.92
N GLY A 573 8.70 3.15 -3.10
CA GLY A 573 8.06 1.97 -2.53
C GLY A 573 7.06 1.28 -3.46
N VAL A 574 6.92 1.75 -4.70
CA VAL A 574 5.99 1.20 -5.68
C VAL A 574 6.68 0.18 -6.56
N ASN A 575 6.25 -1.07 -6.45
CA ASN A 575 6.80 -2.17 -7.22
C ASN A 575 5.78 -2.75 -8.18
N SER A 576 6.19 -3.00 -9.43
CA SER A 576 5.43 -3.75 -10.41
C SER A 576 5.93 -5.19 -10.47
N ILE A 577 5.04 -6.14 -10.26
CA ILE A 577 5.34 -7.57 -10.19
C ILE A 577 4.77 -8.27 -11.40
N GLY A 578 5.61 -8.63 -12.35
CA GLY A 578 5.16 -9.34 -13.56
C GLY A 578 3.94 -8.70 -14.23
N THR A 579 3.12 -9.52 -14.83
CA THR A 579 1.87 -9.13 -15.49
C THR A 579 0.63 -9.69 -14.78
N GLY A 580 0.81 -10.71 -13.95
CA GLY A 580 -0.27 -11.41 -13.26
C GLY A 580 -0.79 -10.66 -12.03
N LYS A 581 -2.00 -11.05 -11.62
CA LYS A 581 -2.60 -10.53 -10.39
C LYS A 581 -1.85 -11.07 -9.16
N ILE A 582 -1.52 -10.22 -8.22
CA ILE A 582 -0.97 -10.63 -6.93
C ILE A 582 -2.10 -11.22 -6.07
N LEU A 583 -1.86 -12.40 -5.55
CA LEU A 583 -2.78 -13.16 -4.72
C LEU A 583 -2.52 -12.94 -3.22
N GLY A 584 -1.27 -12.69 -2.86
CA GLY A 584 -0.87 -12.39 -1.49
C GLY A 584 0.63 -12.12 -1.40
N ILE A 585 1.04 -11.61 -0.26
CA ILE A 585 2.44 -11.32 0.08
C ILE A 585 2.79 -11.92 1.43
N SER A 586 4.05 -12.34 1.58
CA SER A 586 4.59 -12.86 2.83
C SER A 586 6.11 -12.70 2.83
N ALA A 587 6.75 -12.95 3.97
CA ALA A 587 8.19 -12.87 4.11
C ALA A 587 8.77 -14.07 4.83
N ALA A 588 10.05 -14.32 4.63
CA ALA A 588 10.80 -15.31 5.37
C ALA A 588 12.14 -14.74 5.85
N THR A 589 12.60 -15.20 6.99
CA THR A 589 13.86 -14.73 7.58
C THR A 589 15.08 -15.47 7.02
N LYS A 590 15.06 -15.74 5.71
CA LYS A 590 16.18 -16.36 5.00
C LYS A 590 16.49 -15.53 3.74
N ALA A 591 17.75 -15.13 3.61
CA ALA A 591 18.20 -14.36 2.45
C ALA A 591 18.12 -15.17 1.16
N LEU A 592 17.99 -14.48 0.02
CA LEU A 592 17.93 -15.09 -1.32
C LEU A 592 19.28 -15.73 -1.70
N SER A 593 20.38 -15.12 -1.30
CA SER A 593 21.72 -15.59 -1.61
C SER A 593 22.67 -15.44 -0.41
N ALA A 594 23.76 -16.21 -0.42
CA ALA A 594 24.80 -16.11 0.59
C ALA A 594 25.44 -14.71 0.59
N GLY A 595 25.69 -14.17 1.77
CA GLY A 595 26.27 -12.83 1.94
C GLY A 595 25.27 -11.68 2.12
N GLN A 596 23.98 -11.90 1.95
CA GLN A 596 22.92 -10.91 2.20
C GLN A 596 22.45 -10.98 3.66
N PHE A 597 23.31 -10.66 4.60
CA PHE A 597 22.97 -10.69 6.02
C PHE A 597 21.92 -9.62 6.36
N GLY A 598 20.83 -10.05 7.02
CA GLY A 598 19.78 -9.16 7.48
C GLY A 598 18.86 -8.61 6.38
N GLN A 599 19.10 -8.97 5.11
CA GLN A 599 18.27 -8.58 3.98
C GLN A 599 17.35 -9.74 3.59
N PHE A 600 16.19 -9.79 4.20
CA PHE A 600 15.22 -10.84 3.93
C PHE A 600 14.23 -10.38 2.85
N PRO A 601 13.90 -11.27 1.88
CA PRO A 601 13.01 -10.93 0.80
C PRO A 601 11.55 -10.84 1.25
N LEU A 602 10.80 -10.00 0.59
CA LEU A 602 9.36 -10.06 0.56
C LEU A 602 8.94 -10.88 -0.65
N TYR A 603 8.07 -11.86 -0.47
CA TYR A 603 7.56 -12.69 -1.56
C TYR A 603 6.17 -12.21 -1.98
N ALA A 604 6.00 -12.03 -3.27
CA ALA A 604 4.71 -11.80 -3.89
C ALA A 604 4.28 -13.05 -4.66
N LEU A 605 3.19 -13.64 -4.23
CA LEU A 605 2.57 -14.77 -4.90
C LEU A 605 1.55 -14.24 -5.90
N SER A 606 1.76 -14.51 -7.17
CA SER A 606 0.92 -14.02 -8.26
C SER A 606 0.38 -15.15 -9.11
N THR A 607 -0.52 -14.83 -10.04
CA THR A 607 -1.01 -15.78 -11.06
C THR A 607 0.07 -16.19 -12.07
N ASP A 608 1.21 -15.47 -12.09
CA ASP A 608 2.38 -15.80 -12.91
C ASP A 608 3.41 -16.69 -12.18
N GLY A 609 3.19 -16.94 -10.88
CA GLY A 609 4.11 -17.65 -10.00
C GLY A 609 4.56 -16.80 -8.79
N VAL A 610 5.67 -17.17 -8.19
CA VAL A 610 6.21 -16.53 -6.98
C VAL A 610 7.37 -15.61 -7.35
N TRP A 611 7.29 -14.36 -6.91
CA TRP A 611 8.32 -13.34 -7.12
C TRP A 611 8.97 -12.98 -5.79
N ALA A 612 10.29 -12.75 -5.79
CA ALA A 612 10.99 -12.16 -4.67
C ALA A 612 11.24 -10.67 -4.90
N LEU A 613 10.95 -9.87 -3.88
CA LEU A 613 11.32 -8.48 -3.80
C LEU A 613 12.51 -8.39 -2.84
N GLU A 614 13.63 -7.91 -3.35
CA GLU A 614 14.84 -7.70 -2.52
C GLU A 614 14.78 -6.33 -1.85
N VAL A 615 15.41 -6.26 -0.69
CA VAL A 615 15.57 -5.00 0.04
C VAL A 615 16.60 -4.14 -0.69
N ALA A 616 16.22 -2.94 -1.11
CA ALA A 616 17.12 -1.94 -1.68
C ALA A 616 17.93 -1.23 -0.58
N LYS A 617 18.96 -0.47 -0.97
CA LYS A 617 19.84 0.24 -0.01
C LYS A 617 19.11 1.23 0.89
N ASP A 618 18.03 1.81 0.42
CA ASP A 618 17.16 2.72 1.15
C ASP A 618 16.09 2.01 2.01
N GLY A 619 16.14 0.67 2.07
CA GLY A 619 15.19 -0.15 2.81
C GLY A 619 13.85 -0.38 2.13
N THR A 620 13.66 0.09 0.90
CA THR A 620 12.52 -0.26 0.06
C THR A 620 12.72 -1.62 -0.61
N TYR A 621 11.73 -2.07 -1.38
CA TYR A 621 11.83 -3.35 -2.08
C TYR A 621 11.93 -3.14 -3.58
N THR A 622 12.69 -3.99 -4.25
CA THR A 622 12.77 -4.04 -5.71
C THR A 622 12.39 -5.44 -6.19
N ALA A 623 11.41 -5.51 -7.12
CA ALA A 623 11.04 -6.77 -7.73
C ALA A 623 12.14 -7.22 -8.70
N LYS A 624 12.54 -8.49 -8.58
CA LYS A 624 13.47 -9.12 -9.54
C LYS A 624 12.70 -10.06 -10.48
N GLN A 625 13.17 -11.28 -10.61
CA GLN A 625 12.59 -12.31 -11.45
C GLN A 625 11.73 -13.29 -10.64
N PRO A 626 10.82 -14.05 -11.27
CA PRO A 626 10.08 -15.08 -10.56
C PRO A 626 11.03 -16.19 -10.07
N ILE A 627 10.79 -16.65 -8.86
CA ILE A 627 11.54 -17.76 -8.24
C ILE A 627 10.92 -19.11 -8.65
N SER A 628 9.59 -19.18 -8.71
CA SER A 628 8.83 -20.38 -9.07
C SER A 628 7.64 -20.02 -9.95
N ARG A 629 7.28 -20.99 -10.79
CA ARG A 629 6.04 -20.94 -11.60
C ARG A 629 4.84 -21.55 -10.89
N ASP A 630 5.03 -22.09 -9.68
CA ASP A 630 3.92 -22.62 -8.90
C ASP A 630 3.00 -21.48 -8.46
N VAL A 631 1.71 -21.62 -8.76
CA VAL A 631 0.68 -20.64 -8.45
C VAL A 631 -0.06 -21.02 -7.19
N CYS A 632 -0.26 -20.05 -6.31
CA CYS A 632 -1.07 -20.24 -5.12
C CYS A 632 -2.56 -20.38 -5.50
N ILE A 633 -3.18 -21.51 -5.11
CA ILE A 633 -4.60 -21.76 -5.40
C ILE A 633 -5.54 -21.18 -4.35
N ASN A 634 -5.07 -21.01 -3.11
CA ASN A 634 -5.83 -20.43 -2.03
C ASN A 634 -5.01 -19.37 -1.29
N PRO A 635 -5.30 -18.06 -1.47
CA PRO A 635 -4.56 -16.99 -0.80
C PRO A 635 -4.56 -17.07 0.73
N LYS A 636 -5.61 -17.65 1.34
CA LYS A 636 -5.68 -17.84 2.81
C LYS A 636 -4.71 -18.89 3.32
N SER A 637 -4.15 -19.71 2.44
CA SER A 637 -3.14 -20.70 2.80
C SER A 637 -1.75 -20.11 2.99
N ILE A 638 -1.51 -18.87 2.53
CA ILE A 638 -0.20 -18.23 2.64
C ILE A 638 0.15 -18.04 4.10
N THR A 639 1.21 -18.71 4.53
CA THR A 639 1.57 -18.78 5.96
C THR A 639 3.06 -18.59 6.12
N GLN A 640 3.45 -17.64 6.96
CA GLN A 640 4.83 -17.47 7.37
C GLN A 640 5.19 -18.48 8.46
N ILE A 641 6.35 -19.09 8.31
CA ILE A 641 7.04 -19.83 9.37
C ILE A 641 8.41 -19.17 9.62
N ASP A 642 9.20 -19.68 10.57
CA ASP A 642 10.45 -19.02 10.99
C ASP A 642 11.36 -18.61 9.82
N ASN A 643 11.62 -19.51 8.88
CA ASN A 643 12.58 -19.29 7.80
C ASN A 643 12.03 -19.56 6.39
N ALA A 644 10.73 -19.73 6.27
CA ALA A 644 10.08 -20.04 5.00
C ALA A 644 8.65 -19.48 4.93
N VAL A 645 8.09 -19.46 3.72
CA VAL A 645 6.69 -19.20 3.45
C VAL A 645 6.07 -20.47 2.87
N LEU A 646 4.90 -20.82 3.35
CA LEU A 646 4.11 -21.95 2.89
C LEU A 646 2.89 -21.47 2.12
N PHE A 647 2.50 -22.19 1.09
CA PHE A 647 1.28 -21.95 0.35
C PHE A 647 0.78 -23.22 -0.36
N THR A 648 -0.49 -23.27 -0.70
CA THR A 648 -1.08 -24.38 -1.46
C THR A 648 -1.00 -24.14 -2.96
N SER A 649 -0.65 -25.18 -3.72
CA SER A 649 -0.63 -25.18 -5.18
C SER A 649 -1.34 -26.43 -5.72
N GLU A 650 -1.52 -26.52 -7.03
CA GLU A 650 -2.07 -27.73 -7.68
C GLU A 650 -1.19 -28.97 -7.44
N ARG A 651 0.09 -28.79 -7.23
CA ARG A 651 1.04 -29.88 -6.93
C ARG A 651 0.96 -30.36 -5.47
N GLY A 652 0.50 -29.50 -4.57
CA GLY A 652 0.49 -29.77 -3.13
C GLY A 652 0.84 -28.56 -2.31
N ILE A 653 1.39 -28.80 -1.11
CA ILE A 653 1.84 -27.72 -0.20
C ILE A 653 3.30 -27.39 -0.53
N MET A 654 3.52 -26.13 -0.90
CA MET A 654 4.83 -25.62 -1.29
C MET A 654 5.49 -24.90 -0.10
N MET A 655 6.80 -25.09 0.02
CA MET A 655 7.64 -24.37 1.00
C MET A 655 8.68 -23.54 0.24
N LEU A 656 8.63 -22.24 0.43
CA LEU A 656 9.48 -21.24 -0.17
C LEU A 656 10.49 -20.74 0.87
N SER A 657 11.79 -21.00 0.66
CA SER A 657 12.84 -20.63 1.57
C SER A 657 14.06 -20.09 0.80
N GLY A 658 14.36 -18.80 0.94
CA GLY A 658 15.33 -18.12 0.08
C GLY A 658 14.90 -18.16 -1.38
N SER A 659 15.76 -18.64 -2.27
CA SER A 659 15.47 -18.82 -3.70
C SER A 659 14.90 -20.20 -4.06
N GLN A 660 14.64 -21.06 -3.08
CA GLN A 660 14.14 -22.42 -3.32
C GLN A 660 12.65 -22.55 -3.02
N CYS A 661 11.93 -23.18 -3.93
CA CYS A 661 10.53 -23.57 -3.77
C CYS A 661 10.41 -25.09 -3.89
N VAL A 662 10.01 -25.75 -2.83
CA VAL A 662 9.97 -27.21 -2.73
C VAL A 662 8.57 -27.66 -2.32
N CYS A 663 8.06 -28.73 -2.97
CA CYS A 663 6.83 -29.37 -2.50
C CYS A 663 7.15 -30.25 -1.31
N ILE A 664 6.51 -29.98 -0.17
CA ILE A 664 6.69 -30.76 1.07
C ILE A 664 5.69 -31.92 1.21
N SER A 665 4.67 -31.94 0.33
CA SER A 665 3.63 -32.97 0.32
C SER A 665 3.79 -33.99 -0.82
N ASP A 666 5.00 -34.20 -1.36
CA ASP A 666 5.26 -35.14 -2.44
C ASP A 666 4.90 -36.61 -2.09
N SER A 667 4.88 -36.97 -0.79
CA SER A 667 4.41 -38.29 -0.35
C SER A 667 2.89 -38.46 -0.38
N LEU A 668 2.16 -37.37 -0.64
CA LEU A 668 0.71 -37.33 -0.72
C LEU A 668 0.28 -37.09 -2.17
N ASP A 669 -0.36 -38.09 -2.77
CA ASP A 669 -0.88 -37.97 -4.15
C ASP A 669 -2.03 -36.93 -4.18
N PRO A 670 -1.92 -35.84 -4.97
CA PRO A 670 -2.96 -34.82 -5.07
C PRO A 670 -4.34 -35.33 -5.51
N ASN A 671 -4.38 -36.41 -6.29
CA ASN A 671 -5.59 -36.92 -6.91
C ASN A 671 -6.21 -38.12 -6.19
N ARG A 672 -5.52 -38.66 -5.18
CA ARG A 672 -5.97 -39.87 -4.49
C ARG A 672 -6.76 -39.53 -3.24
N SER A 673 -7.98 -40.08 -3.17
CA SER A 673 -8.72 -40.15 -1.90
C SER A 673 -8.24 -41.37 -1.12
N THR A 674 -8.27 -41.30 0.19
CA THR A 674 -7.97 -42.46 1.06
C THR A 674 -9.17 -42.82 1.89
N SER A 675 -9.39 -44.12 2.12
CA SER A 675 -10.47 -44.58 2.94
C SER A 675 -10.11 -45.93 3.56
N LEU A 676 -10.44 -46.11 4.82
CA LEU A 676 -10.26 -47.37 5.51
C LEU A 676 -11.43 -48.37 5.25
N LYS A 677 -12.41 -48.05 4.41
CA LYS A 677 -13.59 -48.89 4.11
C LYS A 677 -13.25 -50.25 3.53
N SER A 678 -12.10 -50.37 2.90
CA SER A 678 -11.61 -51.66 2.37
C SER A 678 -11.21 -52.65 3.44
N LEU A 679 -11.03 -52.21 4.70
CA LEU A 679 -10.67 -53.08 5.80
C LEU A 679 -11.94 -53.63 6.48
N PRO A 680 -11.96 -54.98 6.74
CA PRO A 680 -13.02 -55.58 7.51
C PRO A 680 -13.14 -54.89 8.87
N LYS A 681 -14.36 -54.63 9.31
CA LYS A 681 -14.65 -53.96 10.60
C LYS A 681 -14.13 -52.54 10.73
N SER A 682 -13.97 -51.82 9.63
CA SER A 682 -13.49 -50.42 9.64
C SER A 682 -14.38 -49.49 10.49
N ASP A 683 -15.71 -49.71 10.50
CA ASP A 683 -16.65 -48.96 11.31
C ASP A 683 -16.47 -49.22 12.81
N GLU A 684 -16.10 -50.47 13.17
CA GLU A 684 -15.78 -50.85 14.54
C GLU A 684 -14.47 -50.20 15.02
N LEU A 685 -13.45 -50.20 14.12
CA LEU A 685 -12.17 -49.51 14.39
C LEU A 685 -12.38 -48.01 14.64
N SER A 686 -13.13 -47.33 13.80
CA SER A 686 -13.41 -45.91 13.95
C SER A 686 -14.19 -45.62 15.24
N ARG A 687 -15.19 -46.42 15.56
CA ARG A 687 -15.98 -46.27 16.79
C ARG A 687 -15.14 -46.53 18.05
N GLU A 688 -14.31 -47.55 18.08
CA GLU A 688 -13.46 -47.89 19.22
C GLU A 688 -12.35 -46.85 19.40
N ALA A 689 -11.80 -46.34 18.31
CA ALA A 689 -10.85 -45.23 18.37
C ALA A 689 -11.51 -43.91 18.82
N GLY A 690 -12.84 -43.83 18.78
CA GLY A 690 -13.57 -42.60 19.03
C GLY A 690 -13.34 -41.56 17.94
N ILE A 691 -13.01 -42.01 16.74
CA ILE A 691 -12.71 -41.19 15.57
C ILE A 691 -13.91 -41.33 14.62
N PRO A 692 -14.64 -40.25 14.32
CA PRO A 692 -15.72 -40.27 13.35
C PRO A 692 -15.27 -40.80 11.99
N LYS A 693 -16.16 -41.46 11.26
CA LYS A 693 -15.87 -42.09 9.97
C LYS A 693 -15.39 -41.07 8.95
N GLU A 694 -15.89 -39.86 9.01
CA GLU A 694 -15.51 -38.75 8.19
C GLU A 694 -14.02 -38.35 8.35
N GLN A 695 -13.41 -38.74 9.45
CA GLN A 695 -11.99 -38.48 9.72
C GLN A 695 -11.06 -39.57 9.16
N THR A 696 -11.60 -40.70 8.73
CA THR A 696 -10.85 -41.78 8.09
C THR A 696 -11.04 -41.83 6.58
N ASP A 697 -12.01 -41.08 6.06
CA ASP A 697 -12.29 -40.92 4.65
C ASP A 697 -11.78 -39.54 4.21
N HIS A 698 -10.63 -39.49 3.54
CA HIS A 698 -10.04 -38.26 3.14
C HIS A 698 -10.35 -37.91 1.68
N LEU A 699 -10.64 -36.63 1.41
CA LEU A 699 -10.78 -36.12 0.07
C LEU A 699 -9.44 -36.24 -0.69
N PRO A 700 -9.47 -36.21 -2.04
CA PRO A 700 -8.26 -35.95 -2.80
C PRO A 700 -7.54 -34.71 -2.29
N LEU A 701 -6.22 -34.78 -2.13
CA LEU A 701 -5.47 -33.70 -1.48
C LEU A 701 -5.69 -32.33 -2.18
N LYS A 702 -5.80 -32.30 -3.52
CA LYS A 702 -6.08 -31.07 -4.28
C LYS A 702 -7.40 -30.41 -3.87
N ASP A 703 -8.44 -31.22 -3.65
CA ASP A 703 -9.77 -30.72 -3.28
C ASP A 703 -9.77 -30.23 -1.82
N PHE A 704 -9.00 -30.90 -0.97
CA PHE A 704 -8.76 -30.45 0.39
C PHE A 704 -8.01 -29.10 0.43
N LEU A 705 -6.94 -28.98 -0.38
CA LEU A 705 -6.07 -27.78 -0.40
C LEU A 705 -6.74 -26.56 -1.01
N ALA A 706 -7.76 -26.70 -1.82
CA ALA A 706 -8.49 -25.60 -2.44
C ALA A 706 -9.09 -24.63 -1.39
N GLU A 707 -9.42 -25.13 -0.22
CA GLU A 707 -9.97 -24.31 0.88
C GLU A 707 -9.17 -24.46 2.20
N ALA A 708 -7.99 -25.09 2.12
CA ALA A 708 -7.17 -25.28 3.30
C ALA A 708 -6.49 -23.98 3.74
N GLU A 709 -6.46 -23.78 5.06
CA GLU A 709 -5.65 -22.79 5.73
C GLU A 709 -4.60 -23.49 6.60
N MET A 710 -3.56 -22.77 7.00
CA MET A 710 -2.45 -23.36 7.76
C MET A 710 -2.20 -22.64 9.07
N ILE A 711 -1.81 -23.41 10.08
CA ILE A 711 -1.39 -22.93 11.40
C ILE A 711 0.01 -23.48 11.68
N TYR A 712 0.92 -22.62 12.13
CA TYR A 712 2.28 -23.01 12.47
C TYR A 712 2.49 -23.00 13.99
N ASP A 713 2.65 -24.18 14.56
CA ASP A 713 3.06 -24.39 15.96
C ASP A 713 4.59 -24.29 16.05
N TYR A 714 5.09 -23.08 16.31
CA TYR A 714 6.52 -22.82 16.33
C TYR A 714 7.30 -23.54 17.45
N PRO A 715 6.78 -23.73 18.70
CA PRO A 715 7.51 -24.45 19.74
C PRO A 715 7.78 -25.91 19.38
N ARG A 716 6.85 -26.57 18.67
CA ARG A 716 7.00 -27.97 18.27
C ARG A 716 7.42 -28.15 16.83
N GLN A 717 7.46 -27.07 16.07
CA GLN A 717 7.78 -27.08 14.63
C GLN A 717 6.82 -27.98 13.83
N ARG A 718 5.53 -27.80 14.07
CA ARG A 718 4.45 -28.53 13.40
C ARG A 718 3.61 -27.58 12.56
N LEU A 719 3.30 -28.01 11.35
CA LEU A 719 2.33 -27.35 10.49
C LEU A 719 1.01 -28.10 10.53
N TYR A 720 -0.07 -27.40 10.82
CA TYR A 720 -1.43 -27.91 10.74
C TYR A 720 -2.11 -27.31 9.50
N ALA A 721 -2.38 -28.14 8.48
CA ALA A 721 -3.19 -27.75 7.33
C ALA A 721 -4.61 -28.24 7.54
N TYR A 722 -5.54 -27.33 7.83
CA TYR A 722 -6.93 -27.65 8.10
C TYR A 722 -7.83 -27.08 7.00
N ASN A 723 -8.93 -27.75 6.74
CA ASN A 723 -10.02 -27.27 5.90
C ASN A 723 -11.29 -27.16 6.77
N PRO A 724 -11.92 -25.97 6.86
CA PRO A 724 -13.09 -25.77 7.75
C PRO A 724 -14.27 -26.69 7.44
N LYS A 725 -14.34 -27.23 6.22
CA LYS A 725 -15.40 -28.13 5.74
C LYS A 725 -15.15 -29.59 6.11
N THR A 726 -13.96 -29.96 6.54
CA THR A 726 -13.60 -31.32 6.92
C THR A 726 -13.52 -31.49 8.42
N SER A 727 -13.45 -32.73 8.89
CA SER A 727 -13.30 -33.09 10.31
C SER A 727 -11.88 -33.56 10.66
N TYR A 728 -10.95 -33.47 9.72
CA TYR A 728 -9.54 -33.85 9.89
C TYR A 728 -8.61 -32.75 9.42
N THR A 729 -7.40 -32.77 9.95
CA THR A 729 -6.30 -31.82 9.65
C THR A 729 -5.07 -32.63 9.32
N TYR A 730 -4.36 -32.27 8.26
CA TYR A 730 -3.02 -32.78 8.02
C TYR A 730 -2.01 -32.11 8.91
N VAL A 731 -1.12 -32.91 9.51
CA VAL A 731 -0.05 -32.42 10.40
C VAL A 731 1.29 -32.77 9.80
N TYR A 732 2.11 -31.79 9.54
CA TYR A 732 3.48 -31.99 9.06
C TYR A 732 4.46 -31.64 10.16
N SER A 733 5.35 -32.58 10.49
CA SER A 733 6.47 -32.31 11.38
C SER A 733 7.67 -31.82 10.57
N LEU A 734 8.12 -30.57 10.82
CA LEU A 734 9.31 -30.03 10.18
C LEU A 734 10.58 -30.76 10.65
N LYS A 735 10.55 -31.40 11.82
CA LYS A 735 11.67 -32.18 12.36
C LYS A 735 11.88 -33.49 11.60
N SER A 736 10.83 -34.30 11.47
CA SER A 736 10.89 -35.60 10.78
C SER A 736 10.63 -35.51 9.27
N LYS A 737 10.09 -34.39 8.78
CA LYS A 737 9.65 -34.18 7.41
C LYS A 737 8.56 -35.17 6.98
N GLN A 738 7.71 -35.56 7.90
CA GLN A 738 6.66 -36.59 7.67
C GLN A 738 5.28 -36.04 8.00
N TRP A 739 4.29 -36.58 7.30
CA TRP A 739 2.89 -36.24 7.45
C TRP A 739 2.14 -37.16 8.40
N SER A 740 1.10 -36.64 8.99
CA SER A 740 0.13 -37.34 9.81
C SER A 740 -1.22 -36.66 9.68
N THR A 741 -2.24 -37.18 10.36
CA THR A 741 -3.51 -36.49 10.49
C THR A 741 -3.98 -36.45 11.95
N THR A 742 -4.89 -35.53 12.24
CA THR A 742 -5.54 -35.44 13.55
C THR A 742 -7.00 -35.00 13.35
N PRO A 743 -7.89 -35.38 14.27
CA PRO A 743 -9.22 -34.78 14.32
C PRO A 743 -9.14 -33.26 14.43
N THR A 744 -10.05 -32.56 13.77
CA THR A 744 -10.14 -31.12 13.87
C THR A 744 -11.54 -30.64 14.20
N ASP A 745 -11.56 -29.62 15.03
CA ASP A 745 -12.75 -28.84 15.37
C ASP A 745 -12.56 -27.36 15.03
N ILE A 746 -11.49 -27.00 14.30
CA ILE A 746 -11.17 -25.63 13.93
C ILE A 746 -12.23 -25.08 12.97
N ARG A 747 -12.81 -23.94 13.35
CA ARG A 747 -13.69 -23.16 12.51
C ARG A 747 -12.94 -22.09 11.73
N LYS A 748 -11.99 -21.41 12.38
CA LYS A 748 -11.20 -20.33 11.80
C LYS A 748 -9.88 -20.21 12.54
N ALA A 749 -8.80 -19.91 11.83
CA ALA A 749 -7.53 -19.52 12.42
C ALA A 749 -7.26 -18.04 12.22
N VAL A 750 -6.53 -17.45 13.16
CA VAL A 750 -5.91 -16.12 13.03
C VAL A 750 -4.42 -16.35 12.92
N ASN A 751 -3.93 -16.30 11.70
CA ASN A 751 -2.55 -16.61 11.38
C ASN A 751 -1.72 -15.33 11.24
N SER A 752 -1.39 -14.74 12.38
CA SER A 752 -0.54 -13.55 12.51
C SER A 752 0.76 -13.98 13.16
N TYR A 753 1.73 -14.49 12.38
CA TYR A 753 3.02 -14.88 12.93
C TYR A 753 3.60 -13.81 13.88
N PRO A 754 4.10 -14.16 15.07
CA PRO A 754 4.22 -15.51 15.66
C PRO A 754 2.98 -16.01 16.42
N GLN A 755 1.86 -15.32 16.35
CA GLN A 755 0.63 -15.71 17.05
C GLN A 755 -0.10 -16.83 16.29
N THR A 756 -0.59 -17.82 17.04
CA THR A 756 -1.24 -19.01 16.47
C THR A 756 -2.55 -19.27 17.19
N ILE A 757 -3.48 -18.35 16.98
CA ILE A 757 -4.81 -18.39 17.62
C ILE A 757 -5.81 -19.03 16.67
N ALA A 758 -6.64 -19.92 17.17
CA ALA A 758 -7.75 -20.49 16.43
C ALA A 758 -9.05 -20.45 17.23
N VAL A 759 -10.16 -20.51 16.51
CA VAL A 759 -11.51 -20.63 17.06
C VAL A 759 -12.02 -22.01 16.68
N THR A 760 -12.45 -22.75 17.68
CA THR A 760 -13.05 -24.09 17.51
C THR A 760 -14.53 -24.01 17.11
N LYS A 761 -15.09 -25.10 16.62
CA LYS A 761 -16.51 -25.15 16.22
C LYS A 761 -17.47 -24.94 17.39
N ASP A 762 -17.04 -25.32 18.60
CA ASP A 762 -17.78 -25.08 19.87
C ASP A 762 -17.58 -23.64 20.41
N GLY A 763 -16.80 -22.79 19.73
CA GLY A 763 -16.64 -21.39 20.08
C GLY A 763 -15.54 -21.10 21.09
N LYS A 764 -14.58 -22.00 21.31
CA LYS A 764 -13.42 -21.73 22.16
C LYS A 764 -12.32 -21.08 21.36
N VAL A 765 -11.66 -20.14 21.98
CA VAL A 765 -10.43 -19.55 21.47
C VAL A 765 -9.26 -20.32 22.04
N VAL A 766 -8.42 -20.87 21.18
CA VAL A 766 -7.29 -21.72 21.55
C VAL A 766 -5.97 -21.18 21.01
N ASP A 767 -4.88 -21.46 21.72
CA ASP A 767 -3.54 -21.08 21.34
C ASP A 767 -2.71 -22.33 21.00
N TYR A 768 -2.37 -22.49 19.72
CA TYR A 768 -1.60 -23.65 19.25
C TYR A 768 -0.12 -23.61 19.69
N SER A 769 0.38 -22.48 20.16
CA SER A 769 1.71 -22.41 20.77
C SER A 769 1.79 -23.03 22.17
N LYS A 770 0.64 -23.26 22.79
CA LYS A 770 0.49 -23.84 24.13
C LYS A 770 -0.35 -25.12 24.06
N ILE A 771 -0.02 -26.07 24.88
CA ILE A 771 -0.76 -27.33 24.98
C ILE A 771 -1.56 -27.40 26.28
N ASP A 772 -2.69 -28.08 26.19
CA ASP A 772 -3.42 -28.53 27.35
C ASP A 772 -3.02 -30.00 27.61
N PRO A 773 -2.27 -30.30 28.70
CA PRO A 773 -1.87 -31.67 29.00
C PRO A 773 -3.08 -32.49 29.44
N THR A 774 -3.80 -33.02 28.48
CA THR A 774 -4.89 -33.96 28.75
C THR A 774 -4.38 -35.38 28.90
N LYS A 775 -5.04 -36.20 29.71
CA LYS A 775 -4.74 -37.60 29.85
C LYS A 775 -5.39 -38.41 28.73
N GLY A 776 -4.63 -39.39 28.20
CA GLY A 776 -5.19 -40.42 27.34
C GLY A 776 -5.67 -39.94 25.98
N ILE A 777 -4.76 -39.48 25.15
CA ILE A 777 -5.05 -39.08 23.75
C ILE A 777 -5.34 -40.32 22.92
N ARG A 778 -6.52 -40.35 22.31
CA ARG A 778 -6.93 -41.43 21.42
C ARG A 778 -6.23 -41.29 20.08
N GLY A 779 -5.68 -42.41 19.58
CA GLY A 779 -5.01 -42.50 18.32
C GLY A 779 -5.37 -43.74 17.53
N LEU A 780 -5.30 -43.65 16.24
CA LEU A 780 -5.42 -44.74 15.29
C LEU A 780 -4.23 -44.72 14.34
N LEU A 781 -3.67 -45.87 14.05
CA LEU A 781 -2.81 -46.02 12.90
C LEU A 781 -3.14 -47.31 12.13
N VAL A 782 -2.96 -47.25 10.82
CA VAL A 782 -3.03 -48.39 9.90
C VAL A 782 -1.85 -48.33 8.96
N THR A 783 -1.03 -49.40 8.93
CA THR A 783 0.10 -49.44 8.02
C THR A 783 -0.34 -49.61 6.58
N ARG A 784 0.45 -49.12 5.64
CA ARG A 784 0.35 -49.57 4.27
C ARG A 784 0.71 -51.05 4.16
N PRO A 785 0.43 -51.71 3.02
CA PRO A 785 0.70 -53.13 2.86
C PRO A 785 2.17 -53.48 3.17
N LEU A 786 2.39 -54.27 4.18
CA LEU A 786 3.70 -54.78 4.59
C LEU A 786 4.08 -55.98 3.75
N LYS A 787 5.24 -55.88 3.10
CA LYS A 787 5.77 -56.93 2.19
C LYS A 787 6.69 -57.89 2.90
N LEU A 788 7.25 -57.52 4.05
CA LEU A 788 8.20 -58.30 4.85
C LEU A 788 9.37 -58.82 4.04
N GLY A 789 9.86 -58.00 3.09
CA GLY A 789 11.03 -58.32 2.28
C GLY A 789 10.79 -59.03 0.98
N ALA A 790 9.83 -59.91 0.86
CA ALA A 790 9.53 -60.65 -0.36
C ALA A 790 8.03 -60.59 -0.71
N PRO A 791 7.63 -59.66 -1.62
CA PRO A 791 6.19 -59.40 -1.89
C PRO A 791 5.47 -60.59 -2.51
N ASP A 792 6.16 -61.40 -3.26
CA ASP A 792 5.56 -62.53 -3.97
C ASP A 792 5.51 -63.84 -3.15
N THR A 793 6.10 -63.84 -2.00
CA THR A 793 6.15 -65.07 -1.16
C THR A 793 4.98 -65.07 -0.17
N MET A 794 4.28 -66.18 -0.07
CA MET A 794 3.29 -66.45 0.98
C MET A 794 3.95 -66.55 2.37
N LYS A 795 3.39 -65.92 3.40
CA LYS A 795 3.91 -65.90 4.74
C LYS A 795 2.83 -66.22 5.77
N THR A 796 3.20 -66.91 6.80
CA THR A 796 2.36 -67.10 8.01
C THR A 796 2.96 -66.32 9.16
N ILE A 797 2.24 -65.42 9.78
CA ILE A 797 2.68 -64.66 10.95
C ILE A 797 2.59 -65.53 12.21
N ARG A 798 3.61 -65.50 13.07
CA ARG A 798 3.65 -66.16 14.33
C ARG A 798 3.38 -65.23 15.51
N SER A 799 4.00 -64.06 15.44
CA SER A 799 3.80 -63.06 16.47
C SER A 799 3.95 -61.66 15.90
N VAL A 800 3.26 -60.72 16.49
CA VAL A 800 3.45 -59.25 16.28
C VAL A 800 3.60 -58.61 17.66
N ILE A 801 4.65 -57.90 17.88
CA ILE A 801 4.95 -57.23 19.15
C ILE A 801 5.15 -55.77 18.87
N GLN A 802 4.33 -54.92 19.44
CA GLN A 802 4.48 -53.47 19.33
C GLN A 802 5.67 -53.02 20.22
N ARG A 803 6.45 -52.11 19.68
CA ARG A 803 7.58 -51.51 20.38
C ARG A 803 7.34 -50.05 20.68
N GLY A 804 7.60 -49.63 21.91
CA GLY A 804 7.39 -48.26 22.33
C GLY A 804 7.59 -48.09 23.83
N TYR A 805 7.33 -46.87 24.28
CA TYR A 805 7.22 -46.54 25.71
C TYR A 805 5.74 -46.21 26.00
N PHE A 806 5.01 -47.19 26.49
CA PHE A 806 3.60 -47.08 26.81
C PHE A 806 3.17 -48.13 27.87
N ARG A 807 2.12 -47.85 28.59
CA ARG A 807 1.58 -48.77 29.60
C ARG A 807 0.80 -49.92 28.98
N LYS A 808 0.76 -51.01 29.69
CA LYS A 808 -0.03 -52.20 29.30
C LYS A 808 -1.50 -51.83 29.15
N GLY A 809 -2.14 -52.23 28.04
CA GLY A 809 -3.53 -51.94 27.76
C GLY A 809 -3.77 -50.60 27.04
N HIS A 810 -2.76 -49.76 26.92
CA HIS A 810 -2.88 -48.50 26.16
C HIS A 810 -2.82 -48.68 24.65
N VAL A 811 -2.38 -49.85 24.17
CA VAL A 811 -2.24 -50.14 22.75
C VAL A 811 -2.97 -51.48 22.47
N ARG A 812 -3.93 -51.45 21.55
CA ARG A 812 -4.61 -52.63 20.98
C ARG A 812 -4.10 -52.86 19.58
N THR A 813 -3.78 -54.11 19.23
CA THR A 813 -3.22 -54.50 17.96
C THR A 813 -4.19 -55.37 17.16
N ILE A 814 -4.36 -55.10 15.85
CA ILE A 814 -5.14 -55.93 14.90
C ILE A 814 -4.24 -56.20 13.69
N LEU A 815 -4.26 -57.46 13.25
CA LEU A 815 -3.51 -57.92 12.11
C LEU A 815 -4.43 -58.30 10.99
N TYR A 816 -4.21 -57.76 9.80
CA TYR A 816 -4.89 -58.11 8.55
C TYR A 816 -3.93 -58.80 7.59
N GLY A 817 -4.50 -59.64 6.71
CA GLY A 817 -3.76 -60.25 5.60
C GLY A 817 -4.54 -60.20 4.33
N SER A 818 -3.81 -60.13 3.21
CA SER A 818 -4.35 -60.17 1.85
C SER A 818 -3.43 -60.94 0.91
N ARG A 819 -3.98 -61.49 -0.18
CA ARG A 819 -3.23 -62.16 -1.23
C ARG A 819 -3.04 -61.26 -2.46
N ASP A 820 -3.88 -60.26 -2.66
CA ASP A 820 -4.06 -59.49 -3.90
C ASP A 820 -4.10 -57.97 -3.67
N LEU A 821 -3.99 -57.48 -2.44
CA LEU A 821 -4.10 -56.09 -2.02
C LEU A 821 -5.54 -55.51 -2.01
N PHE A 822 -6.54 -56.29 -2.49
CA PHE A 822 -7.95 -55.87 -2.56
C PHE A 822 -8.76 -56.50 -1.45
N ASP A 823 -8.69 -57.82 -1.29
CA ASP A 823 -9.44 -58.54 -0.28
C ASP A 823 -8.64 -58.73 1.01
N TRP A 824 -9.03 -57.99 2.03
CA TRP A 824 -8.40 -58.03 3.36
C TRP A 824 -9.21 -58.89 4.35
N HIS A 825 -8.49 -59.68 5.14
CA HIS A 825 -9.07 -60.54 6.15
C HIS A 825 -8.42 -60.24 7.50
N VAL A 826 -9.24 -60.21 8.59
CA VAL A 826 -8.71 -60.17 9.95
C VAL A 826 -8.07 -61.52 10.28
N ILE A 827 -6.79 -61.47 10.59
CA ILE A 827 -6.03 -62.66 11.00
C ILE A 827 -6.13 -62.83 12.51
N SER A 828 -5.91 -61.78 13.27
CA SER A 828 -5.91 -61.82 14.71
C SER A 828 -6.09 -60.43 15.30
N SER A 829 -6.64 -60.35 16.53
CA SER A 829 -6.69 -59.10 17.30
C SER A 829 -6.41 -59.37 18.77
N SER A 830 -5.76 -58.40 19.43
CA SER A 830 -5.46 -58.44 20.86
C SER A 830 -5.79 -57.11 21.51
N ALA A 831 -6.31 -57.14 22.70
CA ALA A 831 -6.47 -55.94 23.53
C ALA A 831 -5.17 -55.43 24.12
N ASP A 832 -4.04 -56.06 23.75
CA ASP A 832 -2.72 -55.72 24.24
C ASP A 832 -1.76 -55.46 23.01
N HIS A 833 -0.57 -54.99 23.29
CA HIS A 833 0.48 -54.71 22.34
C HIS A 833 1.14 -55.98 21.73
N ILE A 834 0.75 -57.17 22.20
CA ILE A 834 1.34 -58.43 21.77
C ILE A 834 0.25 -59.35 21.16
N LEU A 835 0.48 -59.78 19.94
CA LEU A 835 -0.22 -60.89 19.31
C LEU A 835 0.72 -62.08 19.25
N ARG A 836 0.37 -63.22 19.88
CA ARG A 836 1.14 -64.46 19.89
C ARG A 836 0.31 -65.65 19.51
N GLY A 837 0.94 -66.71 19.11
CA GLY A 837 0.30 -68.00 18.82
C GLY A 837 -0.64 -67.94 17.57
N ILE A 838 -0.34 -67.02 16.69
CA ILE A 838 -1.06 -66.82 15.45
C ILE A 838 -0.81 -68.01 14.54
N SER A 839 -1.84 -68.80 14.20
CA SER A 839 -1.79 -69.89 13.24
C SER A 839 -2.87 -69.64 12.23
N GLY A 840 -2.61 -69.90 10.96
CA GLY A 840 -3.68 -69.69 9.98
C GLY A 840 -3.23 -69.70 8.51
N THR A 841 -4.09 -69.19 7.66
CA THR A 841 -3.94 -69.13 6.23
C THR A 841 -2.74 -68.21 5.89
N PRO A 842 -1.89 -68.58 4.94
CA PRO A 842 -0.81 -67.73 4.48
C PRO A 842 -1.31 -66.62 3.58
N PHE A 843 -0.68 -65.45 3.73
CA PHE A 843 -0.94 -64.26 2.95
C PHE A 843 0.37 -63.70 2.34
N LYS A 844 0.24 -62.88 1.31
CA LYS A 844 1.37 -62.18 0.71
C LYS A 844 1.64 -60.84 1.41
N TYR A 845 0.59 -60.11 1.70
CA TYR A 845 0.60 -58.74 2.25
C TYR A 845 -0.10 -58.72 3.60
N PHE A 846 0.38 -57.85 4.44
CA PHE A 846 -0.16 -57.70 5.81
C PHE A 846 -0.37 -56.20 6.11
N LYS A 847 -1.36 -55.92 6.95
CA LYS A 847 -1.56 -54.61 7.55
C LYS A 847 -1.65 -54.75 9.03
N VAL A 848 -1.01 -53.85 9.78
CA VAL A 848 -1.12 -53.74 11.22
C VAL A 848 -1.94 -52.49 11.52
N ALA A 849 -3.04 -52.63 12.24
CA ALA A 849 -3.79 -51.53 12.77
C ALA A 849 -3.61 -51.46 14.28
N LEU A 850 -3.40 -50.26 14.79
CA LEU A 850 -3.35 -49.99 16.24
C LEU A 850 -4.42 -49.00 16.62
N LEU A 851 -5.10 -49.35 17.71
CA LEU A 851 -5.91 -48.42 18.48
C LEU A 851 -5.14 -48.10 19.76
N CYS A 852 -4.93 -46.85 20.04
CA CYS A 852 -4.19 -46.46 21.21
C CYS A 852 -4.86 -45.35 22.01
N GLN A 853 -4.59 -45.35 23.29
CA GLN A 853 -4.94 -44.28 24.21
C GLN A 853 -3.69 -43.96 25.01
N LEU A 854 -2.89 -43.02 24.49
CA LEU A 854 -1.58 -42.72 25.02
C LEU A 854 -1.60 -41.52 25.96
N ASP A 855 -0.83 -41.62 27.04
CA ASP A 855 -0.49 -40.48 27.88
C ASP A 855 0.50 -39.55 27.12
N PRO A 856 0.61 -38.27 27.50
CA PRO A 856 1.46 -37.29 26.78
C PRO A 856 2.94 -37.70 26.61
N GLU A 857 3.46 -38.50 27.52
CA GLU A 857 4.85 -38.97 27.55
C GLU A 857 5.07 -40.30 26.83
N GLU A 858 4.00 -40.95 26.42
CA GLU A 858 4.09 -42.25 25.76
C GLU A 858 4.36 -42.11 24.24
N ALA A 859 4.98 -43.11 23.69
CA ALA A 859 5.37 -43.13 22.27
C ALA A 859 5.39 -44.55 21.70
N ILE A 860 5.08 -44.68 20.42
CA ILE A 860 5.13 -45.96 19.68
C ILE A 860 6.27 -45.87 18.65
N PHE A 861 7.20 -46.83 18.67
CA PHE A 861 8.34 -46.82 17.73
C PHE A 861 8.08 -47.62 16.46
N GLY A 862 7.38 -48.78 16.62
CA GLY A 862 7.13 -49.68 15.52
C GLY A 862 6.73 -51.07 16.02
N CYS A 863 6.89 -52.09 15.23
CA CYS A 863 6.62 -53.45 15.62
C CYS A 863 7.68 -54.43 15.18
N THR A 864 7.76 -55.52 15.90
CA THR A 864 8.55 -56.74 15.51
C THR A 864 7.59 -57.80 15.05
N ILE A 865 7.78 -58.31 13.86
CA ILE A 865 6.95 -59.35 13.24
C ILE A 865 7.79 -60.62 13.07
N GLU A 866 7.33 -61.70 13.66
CA GLU A 866 7.87 -63.04 13.43
C GLU A 866 6.99 -63.79 12.43
N TYR A 867 7.60 -64.33 11.38
CA TYR A 867 6.88 -65.02 10.31
C TYR A 867 7.64 -66.23 9.75
N LEU A 868 6.86 -67.10 9.11
CA LEU A 868 7.38 -68.25 8.35
C LEU A 868 7.10 -68.00 6.88
N PRO A 869 8.14 -67.82 6.02
CA PRO A 869 7.93 -67.85 4.58
C PRO A 869 7.58 -69.23 4.05
N LYS A 870 6.68 -69.31 3.08
CA LYS A 870 6.35 -70.60 2.38
C LYS A 870 6.99 -70.58 1.00
N LEU A 871 7.59 -71.69 0.62
CA LEU A 871 8.31 -71.89 -0.67
C LEU A 871 7.44 -72.09 -1.87
N THR A 872 6.12 -72.32 -1.70
CA THR A 872 5.20 -72.59 -2.84
C THR A 872 4.04 -71.62 -2.80
N ASP A 873 3.80 -70.98 -3.93
CA ASP A 873 2.66 -70.08 -4.17
C ASP A 873 1.31 -70.84 -4.39
N LYS A 874 1.31 -72.18 -4.35
CA LYS A 874 0.08 -72.92 -4.49
C LYS A 874 -0.68 -72.89 -3.18
N PRO A 875 -1.92 -72.30 -3.16
CA PRO A 875 -2.82 -72.54 -2.04
C PRO A 875 -3.16 -73.99 -1.98
N ARG A 876 -3.00 -74.62 -0.85
CA ARG A 876 -3.61 -75.93 -0.59
C ARG A 876 -5.06 -75.68 -0.25
#